data_9cc57001cf6311c4f985c394d2cd763f
#
_entry.id   9cc57001cf6311c4f985c394d2cd763f
#
_cell.length_a   1.000
_cell.length_b   1.000
_cell.length_c   1.000
_cell.angle_alpha   90.00
_cell.angle_beta   90.00
_cell.angle_gamma   90.00
#
_symmetry.space_group_name_H-M   'P 1'
#
loop_
_entity.id
_entity.type
_entity.pdbx_description
1 polymer ?
#
loop_
_entity_poly.entity_id
_entity_poly.type
_entity_poly.pdbx_seq_one_letter_code
_entity_poly.pdbx_strand_id
1 'polypeptide(L)'
;MRRRALTAIFVFAWSAAAGAQTVQQVQEILEEPTQAPEVVEYQLRQYLMNRVPALPTPGDPKRWSQTAHERRQRLLEDSIFHGWPRSWIDSPPNFTDQGIIVTGKGYQIQKLSYEIVPGFWTSAFLYEPEHMTGRAPAIVIFEGHNQRAFLPEEQQRLSVNYVRRGMLALNLVWFNCGQLFTGGEPYTPENENAHWNGSYMNLAGTSATGLFYLAARKGLDYLAGLPNVDPHRLGATGLSGGAWQTIILSALDERVTAAVPVSGYFAFASAIERNGDVGDMEYNPPDFDADYTLLTALRAPRPTLLIYGSEDPFYVGRAPFTKPYLYDQILPFYHLYHKEDFFEFHANPHPVHRYDEENRKESYRFFSQHFGLPPVSEEIAVDVINDQTLSVNLPTDNLTILRLARNLADKIKREAVPSDASSRDQWTQSRRQKLEHVVLYHPQHVKHAWGVANSKNGGLEAETYRLEFVNGLSASATWLQPTGVQPGGSATIVLQDEGRSHAAQHVTDLLRRGEKLLTVDLLFTGDASPDRKGSPRANEHVLIKMAEENEHNREWLVNRPPSVLYTQLLESMARERSIGLEAAQLIGAASWLKDRSDVNELNIDTYGIRSQVVAMVAAALKPDLFRQLTIRGGTNSLKYLFSCPITIQEAPELFSRDFYKEFDLDQLKIIASPTRLDQSEPRPCRITDP
;
A
#
# COMPACT_ATOMS: atom_id res chain seq x y z
N MET A 1 9.56 58.86 82.35
CA MET A 1 8.73 58.45 81.19
C MET A 1 9.64 57.82 80.16
N ARG A 2 9.63 56.48 80.09
CA ARG A 2 10.47 55.70 79.18
C ARG A 2 9.60 55.25 78.00
N ARG A 3 9.86 55.69 76.79
CA ARG A 3 9.27 55.18 75.56
C ARG A 3 10.06 53.94 75.10
N ARG A 4 9.43 52.81 75.01
CA ARG A 4 9.95 51.62 74.36
C ARG A 4 9.60 51.67 72.88
N ALA A 5 10.60 51.65 72.02
CA ALA A 5 10.43 51.47 70.58
C ALA A 5 10.33 49.93 70.28
N LEU A 6 9.25 49.52 69.65
CA LEU A 6 9.10 48.17 69.07
C LEU A 6 9.63 48.23 67.64
N THR A 7 10.68 47.47 67.37
CA THR A 7 11.20 47.22 66.03
C THR A 7 10.50 46.00 65.47
N ALA A 8 9.61 46.19 64.50
CA ALA A 8 8.97 45.11 63.78
C ALA A 8 9.93 44.64 62.66
N ILE A 9 10.41 43.41 62.76
CA ILE A 9 11.16 42.72 61.70
C ILE A 9 10.14 42.16 60.72
N PHE A 10 10.01 42.74 59.50
CA PHE A 10 9.33 42.13 58.38
C PHE A 10 10.23 41.08 57.75
N VAL A 11 9.95 39.81 58.00
CA VAL A 11 10.51 38.71 57.24
C VAL A 11 9.71 38.62 55.95
N PHE A 12 10.28 39.05 54.85
CA PHE A 12 9.76 38.78 53.52
C PHE A 12 10.06 37.31 53.23
N ALA A 13 9.05 36.46 53.40
CA ALA A 13 9.03 35.12 52.82
C ALA A 13 8.82 35.28 51.32
N TRP A 14 9.88 35.22 50.54
CA TRP A 14 9.78 34.97 49.11
C TRP A 14 9.36 33.52 48.93
N SER A 15 8.06 33.27 48.86
CA SER A 15 7.55 32.02 48.28
C SER A 15 7.79 32.11 46.76
N ALA A 16 8.85 31.46 46.33
CA ALA A 16 8.99 31.13 44.94
C ALA A 16 7.83 30.16 44.59
N ALA A 17 6.70 30.71 44.16
CA ALA A 17 5.71 29.96 43.40
C ALA A 17 6.39 29.64 42.07
N ALA A 18 7.07 28.48 42.02
CA ALA A 18 7.42 27.87 40.76
C ALA A 18 6.08 27.68 40.05
N GLY A 19 5.81 28.46 39.00
CA GLY A 19 4.60 28.35 38.20
C GLY A 19 4.47 26.89 37.73
N ALA A 20 3.43 26.23 38.20
CA ALA A 20 3.18 24.86 37.76
C ALA A 20 2.90 24.90 36.25
N GLN A 21 3.62 24.07 35.47
CA GLN A 21 3.41 23.92 34.03
C GLN A 21 1.92 23.64 33.77
N THR A 22 1.30 24.42 32.88
CA THR A 22 -0.08 24.19 32.45
C THR A 22 -0.12 23.36 31.18
N VAL A 23 -1.18 22.57 31.02
CA VAL A 23 -1.39 21.79 29.79
C VAL A 23 -1.44 22.71 28.56
N GLN A 24 -2.07 23.87 28.70
CA GLN A 24 -2.16 24.86 27.63
C GLN A 24 -0.77 25.37 27.19
N GLN A 25 0.11 25.69 28.13
CA GLN A 25 1.49 26.12 27.83
C GLN A 25 2.26 25.03 27.07
N VAL A 26 2.15 23.77 27.49
CA VAL A 26 2.77 22.63 26.83
C VAL A 26 2.15 22.41 25.46
N GLN A 27 0.81 22.53 25.34
CA GLN A 27 0.10 22.42 24.07
C GLN A 27 0.62 23.42 23.03
N GLU A 28 0.72 24.71 23.40
CA GLU A 28 1.21 25.77 22.53
C GLU A 28 2.65 25.49 22.05
N ILE A 29 3.51 24.94 22.91
CA ILE A 29 4.87 24.55 22.54
C ILE A 29 4.89 23.36 21.57
N LEU A 30 4.05 22.35 21.83
CA LEU A 30 4.00 21.15 21.01
C LEU A 30 3.29 21.35 19.64
N GLU A 31 2.49 22.40 19.53
CA GLU A 31 1.85 22.82 18.28
C GLU A 31 2.76 23.70 17.41
N GLU A 32 3.91 24.18 17.92
CA GLU A 32 4.86 24.98 17.13
C GLU A 32 5.33 24.16 15.91
N PRO A 33 5.04 24.61 14.67
CA PRO A 33 5.34 23.82 13.48
C PRO A 33 6.85 23.81 13.21
N THR A 34 7.38 22.63 12.94
CA THR A 34 8.81 22.44 12.64
C THR A 34 9.12 22.50 11.16
N GLN A 35 8.17 22.10 10.34
CA GLN A 35 8.30 22.09 8.88
C GLN A 35 6.91 22.08 8.21
N ALA A 36 6.86 22.58 6.99
CA ALA A 36 5.66 22.49 6.19
C ALA A 36 5.50 21.07 5.61
N PRO A 37 4.27 20.56 5.41
CA PRO A 37 4.01 19.26 4.81
C PRO A 37 4.67 19.08 3.44
N GLU A 38 4.77 20.15 2.66
CA GLU A 38 5.41 20.18 1.34
C GLU A 38 6.91 19.85 1.42
N VAL A 39 7.56 20.15 2.56
CA VAL A 39 8.97 19.78 2.80
C VAL A 39 9.07 18.27 2.99
N VAL A 40 8.18 17.66 3.77
CA VAL A 40 8.12 16.21 3.97
C VAL A 40 7.87 15.50 2.64
N GLU A 41 6.89 15.99 1.89
CA GLU A 41 6.54 15.47 0.59
C GLU A 41 7.70 15.57 -0.41
N TYR A 42 8.38 16.71 -0.47
CA TYR A 42 9.58 16.90 -1.30
C TYR A 42 10.68 15.90 -0.93
N GLN A 43 10.96 15.71 0.36
CA GLN A 43 11.96 14.77 0.84
C GLN A 43 11.61 13.33 0.45
N LEU A 44 10.36 12.92 0.63
CA LEU A 44 9.87 11.60 0.23
C LEU A 44 10.00 11.38 -1.28
N ARG A 45 9.63 12.37 -2.09
CA ARG A 45 9.80 12.29 -3.55
C ARG A 45 11.25 12.12 -3.95
N GLN A 46 12.17 12.93 -3.39
CA GLN A 46 13.61 12.80 -3.68
C GLN A 46 14.13 11.44 -3.24
N TYR A 47 13.71 10.97 -2.08
CA TYR A 47 14.08 9.67 -1.55
C TYR A 47 13.64 8.52 -2.48
N LEU A 48 12.39 8.57 -2.95
CA LEU A 48 11.81 7.57 -3.85
C LEU A 48 12.38 7.66 -5.27
N MET A 49 12.51 8.86 -5.85
CA MET A 49 13.07 9.04 -7.19
C MET A 49 14.47 8.44 -7.33
N ASN A 50 15.29 8.53 -6.27
CA ASN A 50 16.62 7.92 -6.24
C ASN A 50 16.59 6.37 -6.14
N ARG A 51 15.39 5.78 -5.96
CA ARG A 51 15.18 4.34 -5.78
C ARG A 51 14.28 3.70 -6.84
N VAL A 52 13.81 4.47 -7.80
CA VAL A 52 13.04 3.92 -8.93
C VAL A 52 13.90 2.86 -9.62
N PRO A 53 13.40 1.62 -9.76
CA PRO A 53 14.16 0.55 -10.42
C PRO A 53 14.50 0.93 -11.87
N ALA A 54 15.78 0.88 -12.20
CA ALA A 54 16.21 1.21 -13.55
C ALA A 54 15.73 0.16 -14.57
N LEU A 55 15.18 0.63 -15.67
CA LEU A 55 14.90 -0.24 -16.82
C LEU A 55 16.20 -0.79 -17.38
N PRO A 56 16.36 -2.12 -17.57
CA PRO A 56 17.54 -2.69 -18.18
C PRO A 56 17.78 -2.11 -19.57
N THR A 57 19.04 -1.89 -19.94
CA THR A 57 19.37 -1.50 -21.30
C THR A 57 19.09 -2.66 -22.26
N PRO A 58 18.32 -2.45 -23.34
CA PRO A 58 18.10 -3.48 -24.34
C PRO A 58 19.46 -3.83 -25.03
N GLY A 59 19.81 -5.10 -24.98
CA GLY A 59 21.04 -5.60 -25.63
C GLY A 59 20.74 -6.09 -27.03
N ASP A 60 20.94 -7.38 -27.26
CA ASP A 60 20.47 -8.08 -28.44
C ASP A 60 19.20 -8.91 -28.10
N PRO A 61 18.48 -9.42 -29.14
CA PRO A 61 17.20 -10.14 -28.92
C PRO A 61 17.35 -11.38 -28.01
N LYS A 62 18.44 -12.13 -28.16
CA LYS A 62 18.66 -13.36 -27.38
C LYS A 62 18.92 -13.05 -25.92
N ARG A 63 19.77 -12.07 -25.65
CA ARG A 63 20.07 -11.61 -24.29
C ARG A 63 18.85 -11.05 -23.62
N TRP A 64 18.04 -10.23 -24.33
CA TRP A 64 16.79 -9.70 -23.76
C TRP A 64 15.79 -10.81 -23.46
N SER A 65 15.59 -11.78 -24.38
CA SER A 65 14.66 -12.89 -24.13
C SER A 65 15.06 -13.69 -22.89
N GLN A 66 16.34 -13.93 -22.67
CA GLN A 66 16.86 -14.60 -21.48
C GLN A 66 16.61 -13.75 -20.22
N THR A 67 16.96 -12.47 -20.25
CA THR A 67 16.72 -11.53 -19.14
C THR A 67 15.24 -11.46 -18.80
N ALA A 68 14.37 -11.35 -19.78
CA ALA A 68 12.93 -11.29 -19.60
C ALA A 68 12.39 -12.57 -18.94
N HIS A 69 12.87 -13.74 -19.37
CA HIS A 69 12.50 -15.01 -18.76
C HIS A 69 12.92 -15.09 -17.28
N GLU A 70 14.17 -14.76 -16.97
CA GLU A 70 14.68 -14.75 -15.59
C GLU A 70 13.92 -13.75 -14.71
N ARG A 71 13.58 -12.56 -15.24
CA ARG A 71 12.81 -11.56 -14.50
C ARG A 71 11.39 -12.03 -14.21
N ARG A 72 10.70 -12.66 -15.17
CA ARG A 72 9.36 -13.24 -14.94
C ARG A 72 9.39 -14.28 -13.84
N GLN A 73 10.34 -15.20 -13.88
CA GLN A 73 10.45 -16.23 -12.84
C GLN A 73 10.65 -15.63 -11.45
N ARG A 74 11.57 -14.66 -11.29
CA ARG A 74 11.80 -14.00 -10.01
C ARG A 74 10.57 -13.24 -9.53
N LEU A 75 9.92 -12.48 -10.42
CA LEU A 75 8.71 -11.76 -10.05
C LEU A 75 7.58 -12.70 -9.57
N LEU A 76 7.44 -13.85 -10.25
CA LEU A 76 6.45 -14.84 -9.83
C LEU A 76 6.81 -15.49 -8.50
N GLU A 77 8.05 -15.92 -8.30
CA GLU A 77 8.48 -16.68 -7.12
C GLU A 77 8.66 -15.79 -5.90
N ASP A 78 9.40 -14.68 -6.02
CA ASP A 78 9.86 -13.87 -4.89
C ASP A 78 8.83 -12.81 -4.48
N SER A 79 7.90 -12.47 -5.38
CA SER A 79 6.98 -11.36 -5.18
C SER A 79 5.51 -11.80 -5.26
N ILE A 80 5.03 -12.23 -6.43
CA ILE A 80 3.62 -12.56 -6.66
C ILE A 80 3.18 -13.74 -5.77
N PHE A 81 3.94 -14.83 -5.78
CA PHE A 81 3.64 -16.06 -5.05
C PHE A 81 4.38 -16.21 -3.72
N HIS A 82 5.07 -15.16 -3.28
CA HIS A 82 5.72 -15.18 -1.97
C HIS A 82 4.74 -15.62 -0.88
N GLY A 83 5.10 -16.64 -0.13
CA GLY A 83 4.31 -17.17 1.00
C GLY A 83 3.01 -17.88 0.64
N TRP A 84 2.61 -17.94 -0.63
CA TRP A 84 1.45 -18.71 -1.05
C TRP A 84 1.72 -20.22 -1.00
N PRO A 85 0.75 -21.05 -0.54
CA PRO A 85 0.90 -22.51 -0.58
C PRO A 85 1.09 -23.03 -2.00
N ARG A 86 2.14 -23.81 -2.23
CA ARG A 86 2.43 -24.37 -3.55
C ARG A 86 1.27 -25.17 -4.14
N SER A 87 0.56 -25.93 -3.29
CA SER A 87 -0.62 -26.68 -3.70
C SER A 87 -1.78 -25.81 -4.22
N TRP A 88 -1.84 -24.54 -3.83
CA TRP A 88 -2.84 -23.60 -4.34
C TRP A 88 -2.41 -22.98 -5.66
N ILE A 89 -1.09 -22.70 -5.78
CA ILE A 89 -0.50 -22.18 -7.00
C ILE A 89 -0.64 -23.18 -8.16
N ASP A 90 -0.38 -24.47 -7.89
CA ASP A 90 -0.36 -25.52 -8.89
C ASP A 90 -1.73 -26.21 -9.09
N SER A 91 -2.78 -25.78 -8.35
CA SER A 91 -4.12 -26.35 -8.51
C SER A 91 -4.71 -26.03 -9.89
N PRO A 92 -5.33 -27.02 -10.55
CA PRO A 92 -5.97 -26.80 -11.84
C PRO A 92 -7.14 -25.81 -11.73
N PRO A 93 -7.59 -25.22 -12.85
CA PRO A 93 -8.79 -24.40 -12.85
C PRO A 93 -10.01 -25.26 -12.46
N ASN A 94 -10.81 -24.73 -11.51
CA ASN A 94 -12.02 -25.39 -11.03
C ASN A 94 -13.23 -24.52 -11.36
N PHE A 95 -13.72 -24.64 -12.61
CA PHE A 95 -14.86 -23.90 -13.12
C PHE A 95 -16.13 -24.76 -13.08
N THR A 96 -17.22 -24.17 -12.62
CA THR A 96 -18.56 -24.80 -12.56
C THR A 96 -19.50 -24.06 -13.49
N ASP A 97 -20.17 -24.81 -14.36
CA ASP A 97 -21.23 -24.29 -15.23
C ASP A 97 -22.46 -23.88 -14.39
N GLN A 98 -22.91 -22.64 -14.57
CA GLN A 98 -24.07 -22.05 -13.89
C GLN A 98 -25.23 -21.77 -14.85
N GLY A 99 -25.17 -22.35 -16.06
CA GLY A 99 -26.19 -22.24 -17.11
C GLY A 99 -25.84 -21.26 -18.21
N ILE A 100 -26.57 -21.40 -19.31
CA ILE A 100 -26.34 -20.65 -20.56
C ILE A 100 -27.52 -19.72 -20.81
N ILE A 101 -27.22 -18.45 -21.15
CA ILE A 101 -28.18 -17.49 -21.68
C ILE A 101 -28.08 -17.52 -23.21
N VAL A 102 -29.06 -18.12 -23.86
CA VAL A 102 -29.18 -18.09 -25.33
C VAL A 102 -29.88 -16.82 -25.73
N THR A 103 -29.19 -15.97 -26.48
CA THR A 103 -29.70 -14.62 -26.80
C THR A 103 -30.56 -14.58 -28.06
N GLY A 104 -30.44 -15.58 -28.94
CA GLY A 104 -31.09 -15.58 -30.28
C GLY A 104 -30.54 -14.50 -31.21
N LYS A 105 -29.39 -13.87 -30.85
CA LYS A 105 -28.74 -12.80 -31.59
C LYS A 105 -27.40 -13.24 -32.17
N GLY A 106 -27.18 -14.56 -32.27
CA GLY A 106 -25.98 -15.18 -32.82
C GLY A 106 -24.83 -15.31 -31.81
N TYR A 107 -25.07 -15.06 -30.52
CA TYR A 107 -24.17 -15.34 -29.44
C TYR A 107 -24.88 -15.84 -28.19
N GLN A 108 -24.16 -16.55 -27.35
CA GLN A 108 -24.62 -17.02 -26.05
C GLN A 108 -23.65 -16.63 -24.96
N ILE A 109 -24.12 -16.65 -23.69
CA ILE A 109 -23.35 -16.32 -22.52
C ILE A 109 -23.39 -17.52 -21.58
N GLN A 110 -22.25 -18.17 -21.37
CA GLN A 110 -22.10 -19.18 -20.34
C GLN A 110 -21.76 -18.50 -19.02
N LYS A 111 -22.61 -18.69 -18.02
CA LYS A 111 -22.35 -18.24 -16.65
C LYS A 111 -21.49 -19.27 -15.94
N LEU A 112 -20.46 -18.80 -15.23
CA LEU A 112 -19.49 -19.65 -14.57
C LEU A 112 -19.24 -19.15 -13.15
N SER A 113 -19.00 -20.07 -12.23
CA SER A 113 -18.32 -19.80 -10.97
C SER A 113 -17.02 -20.59 -10.91
N TYR A 114 -16.01 -20.08 -10.25
CA TYR A 114 -14.74 -20.80 -10.11
C TYR A 114 -14.03 -20.50 -8.80
N GLU A 115 -13.30 -21.52 -8.32
CA GLU A 115 -12.50 -21.44 -7.12
C GLU A 115 -11.08 -20.97 -7.44
N ILE A 116 -10.68 -19.84 -6.88
CA ILE A 116 -9.35 -19.28 -7.09
C ILE A 116 -8.35 -19.97 -6.18
N VAL A 117 -8.67 -20.02 -4.89
CA VAL A 117 -7.94 -20.74 -3.84
C VAL A 117 -8.99 -21.42 -2.94
N PRO A 118 -8.64 -22.46 -2.16
CA PRO A 118 -9.62 -23.20 -1.38
C PRO A 118 -10.55 -22.31 -0.55
N GLY A 119 -11.84 -22.36 -0.88
CA GLY A 119 -12.92 -21.61 -0.25
C GLY A 119 -13.13 -20.18 -0.78
N PHE A 120 -12.32 -19.69 -1.71
CA PHE A 120 -12.52 -18.37 -2.32
C PHE A 120 -13.01 -18.51 -3.77
N TRP A 121 -14.30 -18.25 -3.96
CA TRP A 121 -14.99 -18.36 -5.24
C TRP A 121 -15.35 -17.01 -5.83
N THR A 122 -15.36 -16.94 -7.15
CA THR A 122 -15.83 -15.78 -7.91
C THR A 122 -16.62 -16.20 -9.14
N SER A 123 -17.19 -15.24 -9.86
CA SER A 123 -17.93 -15.46 -11.09
C SER A 123 -17.14 -15.08 -12.33
N ALA A 124 -17.50 -15.71 -13.46
CA ALA A 124 -17.02 -15.36 -14.78
C ALA A 124 -18.13 -15.54 -15.83
N PHE A 125 -17.99 -14.83 -16.95
CA PHE A 125 -18.98 -14.86 -18.04
C PHE A 125 -18.26 -15.08 -19.36
N LEU A 126 -18.49 -16.25 -19.98
CA LEU A 126 -17.95 -16.57 -21.30
C LEU A 126 -18.97 -16.22 -22.38
N TYR A 127 -18.63 -15.24 -23.20
CA TYR A 127 -19.37 -14.90 -24.42
C TYR A 127 -18.78 -15.68 -25.59
N GLU A 128 -19.64 -16.36 -26.33
CA GLU A 128 -19.24 -17.16 -27.48
C GLU A 128 -20.30 -17.14 -28.58
N PRO A 129 -19.95 -17.37 -29.87
CA PRO A 129 -20.94 -17.51 -30.94
C PRO A 129 -21.86 -18.69 -30.67
N GLU A 130 -23.15 -18.56 -30.97
CA GLU A 130 -24.14 -19.70 -30.90
C GLU A 130 -23.73 -20.87 -31.80
N HIS A 131 -23.05 -20.57 -32.92
CA HIS A 131 -22.54 -21.60 -33.84
C HIS A 131 -21.07 -21.29 -34.16
N MET A 132 -20.21 -22.21 -33.84
CA MET A 132 -18.80 -22.12 -34.10
C MET A 132 -18.28 -23.28 -34.95
N THR A 133 -17.43 -22.97 -35.91
CA THR A 133 -16.70 -23.99 -36.70
C THR A 133 -15.20 -23.75 -36.52
N GLY A 134 -14.48 -24.78 -36.03
CA GLY A 134 -13.05 -24.71 -35.81
C GLY A 134 -12.65 -23.99 -34.53
N ARG A 135 -11.37 -23.58 -34.45
CA ARG A 135 -10.81 -22.86 -33.29
C ARG A 135 -10.73 -21.37 -33.55
N ALA A 136 -11.12 -20.58 -32.57
CA ALA A 136 -11.09 -19.13 -32.60
C ALA A 136 -10.13 -18.53 -31.57
N PRO A 137 -9.65 -17.31 -31.77
CA PRO A 137 -8.97 -16.51 -30.76
C PRO A 137 -9.88 -16.31 -29.54
N ALA A 138 -9.28 -16.10 -28.37
CA ALA A 138 -10.02 -15.79 -27.17
C ALA A 138 -9.38 -14.67 -26.36
N ILE A 139 -10.20 -13.83 -25.71
CA ILE A 139 -9.77 -12.69 -24.92
C ILE A 139 -10.25 -12.83 -23.48
N VAL A 140 -9.34 -12.67 -22.53
CA VAL A 140 -9.71 -12.43 -21.13
C VAL A 140 -9.95 -10.93 -20.97
N ILE A 141 -11.12 -10.57 -20.43
CA ILE A 141 -11.51 -9.21 -20.13
C ILE A 141 -11.53 -9.05 -18.60
N PHE A 142 -10.78 -8.09 -18.11
CA PHE A 142 -10.74 -7.76 -16.70
C PHE A 142 -11.62 -6.57 -16.39
N GLU A 143 -12.42 -6.71 -15.35
CA GLU A 143 -13.17 -5.62 -14.79
C GLU A 143 -12.25 -4.69 -13.99
N GLY A 144 -12.60 -3.39 -13.98
CA GLY A 144 -12.00 -2.40 -13.08
C GLY A 144 -12.86 -2.19 -11.83
N HIS A 145 -12.67 -1.02 -11.19
CA HIS A 145 -13.37 -0.66 -9.96
C HIS A 145 -14.84 -0.29 -10.21
N ASN A 146 -15.68 -1.28 -10.39
CA ASN A 146 -17.13 -1.08 -10.52
C ASN A 146 -17.88 -1.92 -9.46
N GLN A 147 -18.14 -1.32 -8.32
CA GLN A 147 -18.59 -2.01 -7.11
C GLN A 147 -20.00 -2.60 -7.18
N ARG A 148 -20.86 -2.16 -8.08
CA ARG A 148 -22.29 -2.49 -8.05
C ARG A 148 -22.76 -3.43 -9.13
N ALA A 149 -22.22 -3.34 -10.34
CA ALA A 149 -22.64 -4.19 -11.44
C ALA A 149 -21.89 -5.52 -11.43
N PHE A 150 -22.57 -6.62 -11.79
CA PHE A 150 -21.92 -7.92 -11.98
C PHE A 150 -21.07 -7.91 -13.25
N LEU A 151 -21.55 -7.22 -14.27
CA LEU A 151 -20.83 -6.99 -15.51
C LEU A 151 -21.30 -5.66 -16.14
N PRO A 152 -20.48 -4.60 -16.11
CA PRO A 152 -20.83 -3.29 -16.64
C PRO A 152 -21.24 -3.33 -18.11
N GLU A 153 -22.11 -2.39 -18.50
CA GLU A 153 -22.57 -2.27 -19.89
C GLU A 153 -21.40 -2.22 -20.89
N GLU A 154 -20.37 -1.44 -20.59
CA GLU A 154 -19.20 -1.29 -21.48
C GLU A 154 -18.50 -2.62 -21.75
N GLN A 155 -18.41 -3.48 -20.73
CA GLN A 155 -17.80 -4.82 -20.88
C GLN A 155 -18.70 -5.79 -21.62
N GLN A 156 -20.01 -5.71 -21.39
CA GLN A 156 -20.97 -6.49 -22.21
C GLN A 156 -20.88 -6.09 -23.68
N ARG A 157 -20.82 -4.77 -23.98
CA ARG A 157 -20.60 -4.25 -25.33
C ARG A 157 -19.29 -4.75 -25.95
N LEU A 158 -18.21 -4.65 -25.18
CA LEU A 158 -16.89 -5.13 -25.59
C LEU A 158 -16.94 -6.62 -25.95
N SER A 159 -17.53 -7.44 -25.07
CA SER A 159 -17.63 -8.90 -25.25
C SER A 159 -18.44 -9.30 -26.48
N VAL A 160 -19.62 -8.73 -26.65
CA VAL A 160 -20.48 -9.01 -27.82
C VAL A 160 -19.77 -8.62 -29.11
N ASN A 161 -19.07 -7.49 -29.12
CA ASN A 161 -18.36 -7.02 -30.30
C ASN A 161 -17.12 -7.84 -30.62
N TYR A 162 -16.43 -8.44 -29.63
CA TYR A 162 -15.39 -9.44 -29.89
C TYR A 162 -15.96 -10.72 -30.49
N VAL A 163 -17.08 -11.22 -29.92
CA VAL A 163 -17.73 -12.43 -30.43
C VAL A 163 -18.20 -12.25 -31.88
N ARG A 164 -18.76 -11.09 -32.20
CA ARG A 164 -19.16 -10.76 -33.58
C ARG A 164 -18.00 -10.69 -34.58
N ARG A 165 -16.79 -10.54 -34.07
CA ARG A 165 -15.53 -10.58 -34.87
C ARG A 165 -14.91 -11.96 -34.92
N GLY A 166 -15.58 -12.98 -34.39
CA GLY A 166 -15.11 -14.37 -34.41
C GLY A 166 -14.14 -14.74 -33.28
N MET A 167 -14.21 -14.04 -32.14
CA MET A 167 -13.42 -14.33 -30.93
C MET A 167 -14.33 -14.88 -29.84
N LEU A 168 -13.76 -15.53 -28.81
CA LEU A 168 -14.45 -15.74 -27.55
C LEU A 168 -14.02 -14.66 -26.56
N ALA A 169 -14.88 -14.31 -25.60
CA ALA A 169 -14.56 -13.30 -24.59
C ALA A 169 -14.94 -13.79 -23.20
N LEU A 170 -13.96 -13.97 -22.32
CA LEU A 170 -14.16 -14.38 -20.93
C LEU A 170 -13.98 -13.17 -20.01
N ASN A 171 -15.06 -12.74 -19.39
CA ASN A 171 -15.02 -11.68 -18.37
C ASN A 171 -14.77 -12.30 -17.00
N LEU A 172 -13.80 -11.79 -16.27
CA LEU A 172 -13.50 -12.14 -14.88
C LEU A 172 -13.93 -10.99 -13.97
N VAL A 173 -14.77 -11.30 -12.99
CA VAL A 173 -15.32 -10.30 -12.07
C VAL A 173 -14.28 -9.92 -11.01
N TRP A 174 -14.17 -8.62 -10.73
CA TRP A 174 -13.32 -8.07 -9.68
C TRP A 174 -13.82 -8.44 -8.28
N PHE A 175 -12.90 -8.59 -7.31
CA PHE A 175 -13.23 -9.14 -5.98
C PHE A 175 -14.14 -8.26 -5.12
N ASN A 176 -14.27 -6.98 -5.43
CA ASN A 176 -15.17 -6.08 -4.72
C ASN A 176 -16.36 -5.64 -5.61
N CYS A 177 -16.77 -6.49 -6.55
CA CYS A 177 -17.82 -6.17 -7.50
C CYS A 177 -18.93 -7.24 -7.51
N GLY A 178 -20.09 -6.85 -7.99
CA GLY A 178 -21.23 -7.77 -8.17
C GLY A 178 -21.57 -8.54 -6.90
N GLN A 179 -21.59 -9.85 -6.99
CA GLN A 179 -21.93 -10.73 -5.87
C GLN A 179 -20.86 -10.83 -4.78
N LEU A 180 -19.64 -10.35 -5.05
CA LEU A 180 -18.56 -10.31 -4.07
C LEU A 180 -18.55 -8.99 -3.27
N PHE A 181 -19.41 -8.03 -3.63
CA PHE A 181 -19.59 -6.83 -2.85
C PHE A 181 -20.27 -7.15 -1.52
N THR A 182 -19.56 -6.98 -0.42
CA THR A 182 -20.02 -7.36 0.92
C THR A 182 -20.80 -6.27 1.65
N GLY A 183 -21.04 -5.13 0.98
CA GLY A 183 -21.70 -3.96 1.58
C GLY A 183 -20.70 -3.04 2.27
N GLY A 184 -21.21 -1.98 2.89
CA GLY A 184 -20.37 -0.95 3.52
C GLY A 184 -19.70 0.00 2.53
N GLU A 185 -18.94 0.96 3.07
CA GLU A 185 -18.12 1.83 2.25
C GLU A 185 -16.94 1.05 1.65
N PRO A 186 -16.51 1.39 0.45
CA PRO A 186 -15.47 0.63 -0.27
C PRO A 186 -14.16 0.46 0.46
N TYR A 187 -13.88 1.33 1.41
CA TYR A 187 -12.59 1.47 2.07
C TYR A 187 -12.65 1.23 3.58
N THR A 188 -13.75 0.73 4.10
CA THR A 188 -13.89 0.40 5.52
C THR A 188 -13.67 -1.09 5.77
N PRO A 189 -13.21 -1.47 6.97
CA PRO A 189 -13.00 -2.87 7.32
C PRO A 189 -14.28 -3.72 7.29
N GLU A 190 -15.45 -3.10 7.38
CA GLU A 190 -16.76 -3.75 7.26
C GLU A 190 -17.01 -4.33 5.87
N ASN A 191 -16.42 -3.71 4.84
CA ASN A 191 -16.36 -4.30 3.51
C ASN A 191 -15.18 -5.28 3.44
N GLU A 192 -15.41 -6.53 3.80
CA GLU A 192 -14.36 -7.55 3.92
C GLU A 192 -13.59 -7.83 2.60
N ASN A 193 -14.16 -7.43 1.45
CA ASN A 193 -13.50 -7.46 0.13
C ASN A 193 -12.97 -6.08 -0.31
N ALA A 194 -12.95 -5.08 0.59
CA ALA A 194 -12.41 -3.77 0.28
C ALA A 194 -10.94 -3.86 -0.18
N HIS A 195 -10.55 -2.93 -1.04
CA HIS A 195 -9.19 -2.82 -1.59
C HIS A 195 -8.13 -2.84 -0.49
N TRP A 196 -8.34 -2.06 0.57
CA TRP A 196 -7.40 -1.92 1.68
C TRP A 196 -7.16 -3.20 2.46
N ASN A 197 -8.11 -4.13 2.44
CA ASN A 197 -7.95 -5.42 3.09
C ASN A 197 -6.92 -6.33 2.39
N GLY A 198 -6.48 -5.97 1.18
CA GLY A 198 -5.32 -6.58 0.54
C GLY A 198 -4.04 -6.48 1.37
N SER A 199 -3.88 -5.42 2.16
CA SER A 199 -2.74 -5.22 3.07
C SER A 199 -2.65 -6.27 4.18
N TYR A 200 -3.77 -6.88 4.61
CA TYR A 200 -3.78 -7.98 5.56
C TYR A 200 -3.10 -9.25 5.04
N MET A 201 -3.03 -9.41 3.72
CA MET A 201 -2.25 -10.48 3.09
C MET A 201 -0.75 -10.30 3.35
N ASN A 202 -0.27 -9.05 3.35
CA ASN A 202 1.14 -8.76 3.69
C ASN A 202 1.47 -9.19 5.12
N LEU A 203 0.59 -8.89 6.09
CA LEU A 203 0.74 -9.37 7.47
C LEU A 203 0.78 -10.89 7.55
N ALA A 204 -0.06 -11.57 6.77
CA ALA A 204 -0.07 -13.03 6.69
C ALA A 204 1.15 -13.61 5.92
N GLY A 205 2.04 -12.75 5.43
CA GLY A 205 3.26 -13.12 4.74
C GLY A 205 3.08 -13.53 3.29
N THR A 206 2.04 -12.97 2.62
CA THR A 206 1.78 -13.16 1.19
C THR A 206 1.54 -11.80 0.50
N SER A 207 0.77 -11.77 -0.58
CA SER A 207 0.27 -10.53 -1.18
C SER A 207 -1.08 -10.74 -1.87
N ALA A 208 -1.92 -9.70 -1.90
CA ALA A 208 -3.18 -9.73 -2.63
C ALA A 208 -2.97 -9.88 -4.15
N THR A 209 -1.87 -9.37 -4.71
CA THR A 209 -1.52 -9.54 -6.12
C THR A 209 -1.46 -11.02 -6.52
N GLY A 210 -1.00 -11.90 -5.61
CA GLY A 210 -0.98 -13.34 -5.84
C GLY A 210 -2.39 -13.91 -6.07
N LEU A 211 -3.39 -13.44 -5.30
CA LEU A 211 -4.78 -13.84 -5.47
C LEU A 211 -5.34 -13.38 -6.83
N PHE A 212 -5.11 -12.10 -7.20
CA PHE A 212 -5.51 -11.57 -8.51
C PHE A 212 -4.85 -12.31 -9.66
N TYR A 213 -3.55 -12.57 -9.56
CA TYR A 213 -2.82 -13.30 -10.60
C TYR A 213 -3.32 -14.74 -10.74
N LEU A 214 -3.61 -15.43 -9.63
CA LEU A 214 -4.18 -16.78 -9.67
C LEU A 214 -5.56 -16.79 -10.33
N ALA A 215 -6.42 -15.82 -10.02
CA ALA A 215 -7.72 -15.67 -10.65
C ALA A 215 -7.59 -15.49 -12.18
N ALA A 216 -6.73 -14.56 -12.59
CA ALA A 216 -6.46 -14.28 -14.00
C ALA A 216 -5.85 -15.48 -14.74
N ARG A 217 -4.86 -16.15 -14.14
CA ARG A 217 -4.21 -17.35 -14.72
C ARG A 217 -5.18 -18.51 -14.87
N LYS A 218 -6.04 -18.77 -13.86
CA LYS A 218 -7.05 -19.84 -13.97
C LYS A 218 -8.08 -19.54 -15.06
N GLY A 219 -8.47 -18.27 -15.25
CA GLY A 219 -9.29 -17.85 -16.39
C GLY A 219 -8.60 -18.12 -17.73
N LEU A 220 -7.32 -17.82 -17.83
CA LEU A 220 -6.51 -18.12 -19.04
C LEU A 220 -6.37 -19.63 -19.26
N ASP A 221 -6.14 -20.41 -18.19
CA ASP A 221 -6.06 -21.88 -18.24
C ASP A 221 -7.37 -22.48 -18.73
N TYR A 222 -8.52 -21.96 -18.23
CA TYR A 222 -9.83 -22.38 -18.66
C TYR A 222 -10.04 -22.13 -20.16
N LEU A 223 -9.75 -20.91 -20.64
CA LEU A 223 -9.85 -20.59 -22.07
C LEU A 223 -8.94 -21.47 -22.94
N ALA A 224 -7.68 -21.62 -22.56
CA ALA A 224 -6.71 -22.43 -23.31
C ALA A 224 -7.10 -23.91 -23.36
N GLY A 225 -7.87 -24.40 -22.39
CA GLY A 225 -8.39 -25.77 -22.32
C GLY A 225 -9.64 -26.02 -23.16
N LEU A 226 -10.33 -24.99 -23.63
CA LEU A 226 -11.54 -25.17 -24.45
C LEU A 226 -11.21 -25.71 -25.84
N PRO A 227 -11.94 -26.70 -26.34
CA PRO A 227 -11.65 -27.37 -27.63
C PRO A 227 -11.75 -26.42 -28.84
N ASN A 228 -12.59 -25.38 -28.69
CA ASN A 228 -12.90 -24.40 -29.72
C ASN A 228 -12.02 -23.13 -29.62
N VAL A 229 -11.07 -23.07 -28.69
CA VAL A 229 -10.13 -21.97 -28.55
C VAL A 229 -8.78 -22.31 -29.21
N ASP A 230 -8.19 -21.33 -29.90
CA ASP A 230 -6.84 -21.40 -30.39
C ASP A 230 -5.85 -20.91 -29.29
N PRO A 231 -5.10 -21.80 -28.65
CA PRO A 231 -4.21 -21.42 -27.55
C PRO A 231 -3.02 -20.54 -27.97
N HIS A 232 -2.80 -20.36 -29.28
CA HIS A 232 -1.78 -19.46 -29.82
C HIS A 232 -2.30 -18.07 -30.14
N ARG A 233 -3.60 -17.80 -29.94
CA ARG A 233 -4.25 -16.50 -30.15
C ARG A 233 -5.08 -16.12 -28.93
N LEU A 234 -4.38 -15.93 -27.79
CA LEU A 234 -4.98 -15.50 -26.52
C LEU A 234 -4.67 -14.05 -26.27
N GLY A 235 -5.69 -13.25 -25.98
CA GLY A 235 -5.59 -11.83 -25.67
C GLY A 235 -5.97 -11.52 -24.24
N ALA A 236 -5.60 -10.32 -23.79
CA ALA A 236 -6.02 -9.76 -22.50
C ALA A 236 -6.29 -8.26 -22.63
N THR A 237 -7.35 -7.78 -21.99
CA THR A 237 -7.71 -6.36 -21.98
C THR A 237 -8.52 -6.00 -20.73
N GLY A 238 -8.56 -4.72 -20.40
CA GLY A 238 -9.36 -4.16 -19.33
C GLY A 238 -9.08 -2.68 -19.13
N LEU A 239 -9.98 -1.99 -18.44
CA LEU A 239 -9.87 -0.57 -18.10
C LEU A 239 -9.50 -0.42 -16.63
N SER A 240 -8.70 0.61 -16.29
CA SER A 240 -8.39 0.96 -14.89
C SER A 240 -7.78 -0.23 -14.15
N GLY A 241 -8.33 -0.69 -13.04
CA GLY A 241 -7.91 -1.93 -12.39
C GLY A 241 -7.84 -3.14 -13.32
N GLY A 242 -8.71 -3.19 -14.34
CA GLY A 242 -8.64 -4.20 -15.40
C GLY A 242 -7.39 -4.06 -16.28
N ALA A 243 -6.90 -2.86 -16.52
CA ALA A 243 -5.64 -2.64 -17.24
C ALA A 243 -4.42 -3.06 -16.39
N TRP A 244 -4.47 -2.79 -15.08
CA TRP A 244 -3.48 -3.27 -14.14
C TRP A 244 -3.42 -4.82 -14.14
N GLN A 245 -4.57 -5.51 -14.08
CA GLN A 245 -4.60 -6.98 -14.22
C GLN A 245 -4.08 -7.42 -15.59
N THR A 246 -4.43 -6.71 -16.65
CA THR A 246 -3.99 -7.00 -18.02
C THR A 246 -2.46 -7.00 -18.11
N ILE A 247 -1.79 -5.97 -17.57
CA ILE A 247 -0.32 -5.91 -17.66
C ILE A 247 0.34 -6.94 -16.75
N ILE A 248 -0.17 -7.15 -15.53
CA ILE A 248 0.38 -8.17 -14.62
C ILE A 248 0.28 -9.57 -15.25
N LEU A 249 -0.91 -9.98 -15.73
CA LEU A 249 -1.06 -11.28 -16.38
C LEU A 249 -0.18 -11.37 -17.64
N SER A 250 -0.32 -10.42 -18.55
CA SER A 250 0.29 -10.52 -19.87
C SER A 250 1.80 -10.35 -19.89
N ALA A 251 2.38 -9.66 -18.91
CA ALA A 251 3.81 -9.58 -18.72
C ALA A 251 4.42 -10.89 -18.21
N LEU A 252 3.71 -11.54 -17.26
CA LEU A 252 4.21 -12.70 -16.52
C LEU A 252 3.79 -14.04 -17.13
N ASP A 253 2.71 -14.09 -17.92
CA ASP A 253 2.29 -15.28 -18.67
C ASP A 253 2.44 -15.08 -20.18
N GLU A 254 3.36 -15.79 -20.78
CA GLU A 254 3.72 -15.64 -22.21
C GLU A 254 2.65 -16.18 -23.16
N ARG A 255 1.67 -16.94 -22.67
CA ARG A 255 0.52 -17.41 -23.48
C ARG A 255 -0.40 -16.26 -23.92
N VAL A 256 -0.37 -15.12 -23.21
CA VAL A 256 -1.06 -13.92 -23.67
C VAL A 256 -0.29 -13.30 -24.81
N THR A 257 -0.71 -13.62 -26.04
CA THR A 257 0.01 -13.22 -27.25
C THR A 257 -0.25 -11.79 -27.68
N ALA A 258 -1.39 -11.18 -27.32
CA ALA A 258 -1.69 -9.76 -27.56
C ALA A 258 -2.33 -9.14 -26.32
N ALA A 259 -2.07 -7.84 -26.05
CA ALA A 259 -2.67 -7.17 -24.90
C ALA A 259 -3.03 -5.70 -25.19
N VAL A 260 -4.17 -5.26 -24.63
CA VAL A 260 -4.65 -3.88 -24.72
C VAL A 260 -5.04 -3.39 -23.31
N PRO A 261 -4.08 -2.93 -22.50
CA PRO A 261 -4.39 -2.26 -21.25
C PRO A 261 -4.87 -0.82 -21.51
N VAL A 262 -5.96 -0.40 -20.84
CA VAL A 262 -6.59 0.92 -20.99
C VAL A 262 -6.57 1.69 -19.68
N SER A 263 -5.79 2.76 -19.59
CA SER A 263 -5.77 3.74 -18.48
C SER A 263 -5.75 3.15 -17.06
N GLY A 264 -4.81 2.27 -16.70
CA GLY A 264 -4.86 1.62 -15.38
C GLY A 264 -3.54 1.36 -14.69
N TYR A 265 -2.41 1.77 -15.26
CA TYR A 265 -1.11 1.72 -14.59
C TYR A 265 -0.16 2.79 -15.12
N PHE A 266 0.82 3.18 -14.32
CA PHE A 266 1.75 4.25 -14.63
C PHE A 266 3.16 3.87 -14.20
N ALA A 267 4.16 4.49 -14.81
CA ALA A 267 5.52 4.40 -14.29
C ALA A 267 5.62 5.07 -12.92
N PHE A 268 6.34 4.46 -11.99
CA PHE A 268 6.51 5.02 -10.65
C PHE A 268 7.13 6.42 -10.66
N ALA A 269 8.12 6.64 -11.55
CA ALA A 269 8.70 7.98 -11.71
C ALA A 269 7.65 9.05 -12.03
N SER A 270 6.74 8.77 -12.98
CA SER A 270 5.65 9.68 -13.34
C SER A 270 4.71 9.96 -12.16
N ALA A 271 4.39 8.92 -11.38
CA ALA A 271 3.53 9.05 -10.22
C ALA A 271 4.17 9.89 -9.11
N ILE A 272 5.45 9.63 -8.79
CA ILE A 272 6.20 10.38 -7.78
C ILE A 272 6.33 11.86 -8.16
N GLU A 273 6.67 12.17 -9.43
CA GLU A 273 6.81 13.55 -9.89
C GLU A 273 5.53 14.36 -9.79
N ARG A 274 4.38 13.71 -9.90
CA ARG A 274 3.10 14.39 -10.05
C ARG A 274 2.20 14.32 -8.83
N ASN A 275 2.67 13.77 -7.71
CA ASN A 275 1.84 13.49 -6.52
C ASN A 275 0.56 12.73 -6.85
N GLY A 276 0.66 11.88 -7.84
CA GLY A 276 -0.50 11.22 -8.40
C GLY A 276 -0.80 9.91 -7.73
N ASP A 277 -2.04 9.54 -7.81
CA ASP A 277 -2.44 8.17 -7.61
C ASP A 277 -1.69 7.28 -8.62
N VAL A 278 -1.20 6.18 -8.16
CA VAL A 278 -0.45 5.21 -8.96
C VAL A 278 -1.30 4.03 -9.40
N GLY A 279 -2.61 4.22 -9.40
CA GLY A 279 -3.57 3.17 -9.72
C GLY A 279 -3.69 2.14 -8.62
N ASP A 280 -3.73 0.87 -8.96
CA ASP A 280 -3.97 -0.24 -8.02
C ASP A 280 -2.73 -0.65 -7.24
N MET A 281 -1.91 0.31 -6.80
CA MET A 281 -0.67 0.05 -6.07
C MET A 281 -0.87 -0.64 -4.73
N GLU A 282 -2.03 -0.49 -4.11
CA GLU A 282 -2.39 -1.23 -2.90
C GLU A 282 -2.35 -2.75 -3.07
N TYR A 283 -2.38 -3.22 -4.32
CA TYR A 283 -2.23 -4.63 -4.64
C TYR A 283 -0.82 -5.02 -5.07
N ASN A 284 0.08 -4.05 -5.30
CA ASN A 284 1.45 -4.41 -5.62
C ASN A 284 2.09 -5.14 -4.46
N PRO A 285 2.74 -6.29 -4.75
CA PRO A 285 3.42 -6.99 -3.68
C PRO A 285 4.59 -6.14 -3.19
N PRO A 286 4.84 -6.09 -1.89
CA PRO A 286 6.10 -5.57 -1.36
C PRO A 286 7.29 -6.28 -2.01
N ASP A 287 8.42 -5.56 -2.16
CA ASP A 287 9.63 -6.06 -2.83
C ASP A 287 9.41 -6.48 -4.29
N PHE A 288 8.50 -5.81 -4.98
CA PHE A 288 8.25 -6.08 -6.39
C PHE A 288 9.50 -5.87 -7.25
N ASP A 289 10.41 -4.96 -6.84
CA ASP A 289 11.69 -4.67 -7.50
C ASP A 289 11.54 -4.50 -9.02
N ALA A 290 10.43 -3.96 -9.42
CA ALA A 290 10.07 -3.70 -10.80
C ALA A 290 9.22 -2.44 -10.89
N ASP A 291 9.35 -1.71 -11.98
CA ASP A 291 8.39 -0.69 -12.39
C ASP A 291 7.48 -1.28 -13.48
N TYR A 292 6.36 -0.67 -13.72
CA TYR A 292 5.47 -1.01 -14.85
C TYR A 292 6.13 -0.80 -16.20
N THR A 293 7.16 0.04 -16.31
CA THR A 293 8.05 0.11 -17.48
C THR A 293 8.69 -1.24 -17.75
N LEU A 294 9.23 -1.93 -16.72
CA LEU A 294 9.80 -3.27 -16.88
C LEU A 294 8.72 -4.27 -17.28
N LEU A 295 7.57 -4.30 -16.62
CA LEU A 295 6.48 -5.23 -16.98
C LEU A 295 6.07 -5.06 -18.43
N THR A 296 5.93 -3.81 -18.89
CA THR A 296 5.59 -3.53 -20.30
C THR A 296 6.70 -3.97 -21.24
N ALA A 297 7.99 -3.74 -20.90
CA ALA A 297 9.13 -4.19 -21.68
C ALA A 297 9.22 -5.72 -21.76
N LEU A 298 8.82 -6.46 -20.72
CA LEU A 298 8.77 -7.94 -20.73
C LEU A 298 7.82 -8.50 -21.79
N ARG A 299 6.91 -7.69 -22.32
CA ARG A 299 6.03 -8.12 -23.39
C ARG A 299 6.71 -8.18 -24.76
N ALA A 300 7.77 -7.41 -24.98
CA ALA A 300 8.46 -7.40 -26.26
C ALA A 300 8.98 -8.80 -26.67
N PRO A 301 8.74 -9.25 -27.92
CA PRO A 301 8.12 -8.54 -29.03
C PRO A 301 6.59 -8.80 -29.20
N ARG A 302 5.87 -9.25 -28.18
CA ARG A 302 4.44 -9.60 -28.30
C ARG A 302 3.59 -8.32 -28.49
N PRO A 303 2.61 -8.33 -29.41
CA PRO A 303 1.74 -7.20 -29.69
C PRO A 303 1.15 -6.57 -28.41
N THR A 304 1.27 -5.24 -28.30
CA THR A 304 0.79 -4.47 -27.16
C THR A 304 0.31 -3.10 -27.62
N LEU A 305 -0.95 -2.76 -27.36
CA LEU A 305 -1.49 -1.43 -27.57
C LEU A 305 -1.76 -0.77 -26.22
N LEU A 306 -1.10 0.33 -25.95
CA LEU A 306 -1.36 1.18 -24.77
C LEU A 306 -2.41 2.23 -25.13
N ILE A 307 -3.50 2.31 -24.37
CA ILE A 307 -4.54 3.32 -24.55
C ILE A 307 -4.62 4.18 -23.30
N TYR A 308 -4.51 5.52 -23.49
CA TYR A 308 -4.61 6.50 -22.40
C TYR A 308 -5.38 7.73 -22.88
N GLY A 309 -6.23 8.29 -22.00
CA GLY A 309 -6.95 9.54 -22.30
C GLY A 309 -6.01 10.75 -22.26
N SER A 310 -6.16 11.67 -23.22
CA SER A 310 -5.41 12.93 -23.23
C SER A 310 -5.82 13.85 -22.08
N GLU A 311 -7.11 13.81 -21.73
CA GLU A 311 -7.75 14.61 -20.68
C GLU A 311 -8.40 13.72 -19.60
N ASP A 312 -7.83 12.52 -19.37
CA ASP A 312 -8.31 11.60 -18.34
C ASP A 312 -8.44 12.35 -17.00
N PRO A 313 -9.59 12.25 -16.30
CA PRO A 313 -9.77 12.86 -14.98
C PRO A 313 -8.69 12.44 -13.97
N PHE A 314 -8.19 11.22 -14.02
CA PHE A 314 -7.02 10.79 -13.26
C PHE A 314 -5.75 11.37 -13.88
N TYR A 315 -5.38 12.57 -13.44
CA TYR A 315 -4.34 13.42 -14.02
C TYR A 315 -3.03 12.70 -14.35
N VAL A 316 -2.56 11.80 -13.49
CA VAL A 316 -1.33 11.04 -13.70
C VAL A 316 -1.43 10.10 -14.88
N GLY A 317 -2.63 9.59 -15.15
CA GLY A 317 -2.93 8.69 -16.25
C GLY A 317 -3.08 9.36 -17.62
N ARG A 318 -2.93 10.67 -17.73
CA ARG A 318 -3.06 11.34 -19.03
C ARG A 318 -1.97 10.92 -19.99
N ALA A 319 -2.35 10.74 -21.26
CA ALA A 319 -1.45 10.32 -22.33
C ALA A 319 -0.15 11.13 -22.41
N PRO A 320 -0.13 12.47 -22.27
CA PRO A 320 1.12 13.24 -22.29
C PRO A 320 2.10 12.90 -21.16
N PHE A 321 1.60 12.36 -20.05
CA PHE A 321 2.43 12.02 -18.89
C PHE A 321 2.87 10.56 -18.86
N THR A 322 2.06 9.67 -19.46
CA THR A 322 2.36 8.24 -19.50
C THR A 322 3.23 7.85 -20.69
N LYS A 323 3.03 8.48 -21.86
CA LYS A 323 3.76 8.18 -23.08
C LYS A 323 5.30 8.23 -22.91
N PRO A 324 5.90 9.27 -22.32
CA PRO A 324 7.35 9.36 -22.17
C PRO A 324 7.96 8.22 -21.35
N TYR A 325 7.20 7.67 -20.38
CA TYR A 325 7.69 6.64 -19.47
C TYR A 325 7.34 5.21 -19.91
N LEU A 326 6.12 5.00 -20.46
CA LEU A 326 5.63 3.66 -20.79
C LEU A 326 5.74 3.33 -22.28
N TYR A 327 5.77 4.31 -23.18
CA TYR A 327 5.91 4.04 -24.60
C TYR A 327 7.32 4.35 -25.11
N ASP A 328 7.79 5.56 -24.94
CA ASP A 328 9.04 6.02 -25.53
C ASP A 328 10.26 5.26 -24.96
N GLN A 329 10.24 4.89 -23.66
CA GLN A 329 11.32 4.09 -23.04
C GLN A 329 11.29 2.61 -23.45
N ILE A 330 10.14 2.09 -23.86
CA ILE A 330 9.97 0.67 -24.15
C ILE A 330 10.11 0.36 -25.64
N LEU A 331 9.81 1.32 -26.50
CA LEU A 331 9.93 1.17 -27.95
C LEU A 331 11.30 0.57 -28.39
N PRO A 332 12.46 0.93 -27.78
CA PRO A 332 13.76 0.30 -28.10
C PRO A 332 13.80 -1.23 -27.94
N PHE A 333 12.98 -1.80 -27.06
CA PHE A 333 12.90 -3.26 -26.90
C PHE A 333 12.19 -3.94 -28.07
N TYR A 334 11.24 -3.28 -28.70
CA TYR A 334 10.60 -3.76 -29.92
C TYR A 334 11.48 -3.57 -31.14
N HIS A 335 12.30 -2.50 -31.18
CA HIS A 335 13.34 -2.30 -32.23
C HIS A 335 14.33 -3.45 -32.28
N LEU A 336 14.69 -4.09 -31.16
CA LEU A 336 15.54 -5.26 -31.14
C LEU A 336 15.07 -6.38 -32.07
N TYR A 337 13.76 -6.52 -32.22
CA TYR A 337 13.11 -7.59 -32.97
C TYR A 337 12.62 -7.15 -34.35
N HIS A 338 12.82 -5.89 -34.72
CA HIS A 338 12.21 -5.26 -35.91
C HIS A 338 10.70 -5.41 -35.92
N LYS A 339 10.06 -5.12 -34.74
CA LYS A 339 8.62 -5.24 -34.46
C LYS A 339 8.04 -3.98 -33.84
N GLU A 340 8.48 -2.82 -34.31
CA GLU A 340 8.02 -1.52 -33.86
C GLU A 340 6.50 -1.35 -34.02
N ASP A 341 5.97 -1.92 -35.10
CA ASP A 341 4.56 -1.98 -35.46
C ASP A 341 3.71 -2.88 -34.52
N PHE A 342 4.36 -3.65 -33.65
CA PHE A 342 3.69 -4.45 -32.63
C PHE A 342 3.50 -3.70 -31.32
N PHE A 343 4.05 -2.50 -31.19
CA PHE A 343 3.93 -1.67 -29.99
C PHE A 343 3.31 -0.33 -30.35
N GLU A 344 2.04 -0.20 -30.01
CA GLU A 344 1.24 0.96 -30.36
C GLU A 344 0.84 1.77 -29.13
N PHE A 345 0.59 3.07 -29.33
CA PHE A 345 0.08 4.00 -28.32
C PHE A 345 -1.06 4.80 -28.92
N HIS A 346 -2.23 4.71 -28.27
CA HIS A 346 -3.39 5.51 -28.64
C HIS A 346 -3.71 6.53 -27.53
N ALA A 347 -3.81 7.80 -27.90
CA ALA A 347 -4.21 8.90 -27.03
C ALA A 347 -5.67 9.25 -27.29
N ASN A 348 -6.59 8.75 -26.47
CA ASN A 348 -8.01 9.07 -26.60
C ASN A 348 -8.22 10.58 -26.29
N PRO A 349 -8.83 11.36 -27.19
CA PRO A 349 -9.04 12.79 -27.00
C PRO A 349 -10.17 13.13 -26.01
N HIS A 350 -11.01 12.15 -25.63
CA HIS A 350 -12.16 12.39 -24.77
C HIS A 350 -11.75 12.60 -23.31
N PRO A 351 -12.38 13.56 -22.59
CA PRO A 351 -12.07 13.83 -21.18
C PRO A 351 -12.83 12.88 -20.24
N VAL A 352 -12.60 11.56 -20.42
CA VAL A 352 -13.29 10.50 -19.69
C VAL A 352 -12.33 9.42 -19.24
N HIS A 353 -12.69 8.75 -18.13
CA HIS A 353 -12.02 7.54 -17.66
C HIS A 353 -12.96 6.35 -17.93
N ARG A 354 -13.03 5.90 -19.17
CA ARG A 354 -13.98 4.87 -19.62
C ARG A 354 -13.39 4.01 -20.72
N TYR A 355 -13.91 2.81 -20.85
CA TYR A 355 -13.74 2.00 -22.07
C TYR A 355 -14.80 2.42 -23.09
N ASP A 356 -14.74 3.71 -23.51
CA ASP A 356 -15.68 4.32 -24.43
C ASP A 356 -15.60 3.74 -25.84
N GLU A 357 -16.44 4.23 -26.74
CA GLU A 357 -16.51 3.72 -28.11
C GLU A 357 -15.18 3.86 -28.85
N GLU A 358 -14.46 4.95 -28.67
CA GLU A 358 -13.13 5.19 -29.27
C GLU A 358 -12.12 4.13 -28.83
N ASN A 359 -11.99 3.94 -27.53
CA ASN A 359 -11.10 2.93 -26.95
C ASN A 359 -11.47 1.50 -27.38
N ARG A 360 -12.77 1.19 -27.45
CA ARG A 360 -13.26 -0.12 -27.89
C ARG A 360 -12.94 -0.37 -29.37
N LYS A 361 -13.14 0.61 -30.25
CA LYS A 361 -12.81 0.50 -31.68
C LYS A 361 -11.34 0.24 -31.92
N GLU A 362 -10.45 0.96 -31.22
CA GLU A 362 -9.02 0.72 -31.29
C GLU A 362 -8.63 -0.68 -30.79
N SER A 363 -9.23 -1.15 -29.72
CA SER A 363 -9.02 -2.50 -29.21
C SER A 363 -9.49 -3.56 -30.23
N TYR A 364 -10.67 -3.38 -30.83
CA TYR A 364 -11.17 -4.32 -31.86
C TYR A 364 -10.26 -4.36 -33.09
N ARG A 365 -9.80 -3.19 -33.56
CA ARG A 365 -8.86 -3.06 -34.68
C ARG A 365 -7.59 -3.87 -34.37
N PHE A 366 -7.00 -3.60 -33.20
CA PHE A 366 -5.73 -4.18 -32.79
C PHE A 366 -5.79 -5.70 -32.68
N PHE A 367 -6.76 -6.26 -31.95
CA PHE A 367 -6.91 -7.70 -31.84
C PHE A 367 -7.25 -8.35 -33.19
N SER A 368 -8.13 -7.77 -34.01
CA SER A 368 -8.45 -8.30 -35.33
C SER A 368 -7.19 -8.39 -36.21
N GLN A 369 -6.37 -7.34 -36.24
CA GLN A 369 -5.13 -7.30 -36.99
C GLN A 369 -4.17 -8.40 -36.53
N HIS A 370 -3.87 -8.49 -35.24
CA HIS A 370 -2.87 -9.44 -34.72
C HIS A 370 -3.34 -10.88 -34.62
N PHE A 371 -4.66 -11.11 -34.64
CA PHE A 371 -5.24 -12.46 -34.70
C PHE A 371 -5.62 -12.89 -36.12
N GLY A 372 -5.36 -12.07 -37.12
CA GLY A 372 -5.64 -12.38 -38.53
C GLY A 372 -7.13 -12.51 -38.84
N LEU A 373 -7.95 -11.67 -38.21
CA LEU A 373 -9.39 -11.62 -38.41
C LEU A 373 -9.75 -10.49 -39.40
N PRO A 374 -10.90 -10.63 -40.12
CA PRO A 374 -11.36 -9.57 -41.00
C PRO A 374 -11.58 -8.26 -40.24
N PRO A 375 -11.23 -7.10 -40.82
CA PRO A 375 -11.52 -5.80 -40.22
C PRO A 375 -13.02 -5.57 -40.21
N VAL A 376 -13.57 -5.19 -39.04
CA VAL A 376 -14.97 -4.78 -38.89
C VAL A 376 -14.95 -3.39 -38.25
N SER A 377 -15.38 -2.39 -39.00
CA SER A 377 -15.29 -0.99 -38.60
C SER A 377 -16.39 -0.54 -37.62
N GLU A 378 -17.56 -1.18 -37.65
CA GLU A 378 -18.70 -0.70 -36.89
C GLU A 378 -18.91 -1.51 -35.59
N GLU A 379 -19.26 -0.79 -34.54
CA GLU A 379 -19.74 -1.35 -33.30
C GLU A 379 -21.23 -1.69 -33.42
N ILE A 380 -21.60 -2.89 -32.91
CA ILE A 380 -22.98 -3.35 -32.94
C ILE A 380 -23.65 -2.94 -31.62
N ALA A 381 -24.84 -2.40 -31.70
CA ALA A 381 -25.66 -2.12 -30.52
C ALA A 381 -25.96 -3.42 -29.73
N VAL A 382 -25.87 -3.34 -28.42
CA VAL A 382 -26.01 -4.49 -27.51
C VAL A 382 -27.13 -4.22 -26.52
N ASP A 383 -28.01 -5.20 -26.35
CA ASP A 383 -28.94 -5.19 -25.24
C ASP A 383 -28.20 -5.65 -23.98
N VAL A 384 -28.21 -4.80 -22.99
CA VAL A 384 -27.52 -5.05 -21.72
C VAL A 384 -28.33 -6.05 -20.89
N ILE A 385 -27.69 -7.13 -20.48
CA ILE A 385 -28.26 -8.14 -19.58
C ILE A 385 -28.15 -7.62 -18.15
N ASN A 386 -29.24 -7.69 -17.39
CA ASN A 386 -29.27 -7.21 -16.01
C ASN A 386 -28.61 -8.19 -15.03
N ASP A 387 -28.23 -7.68 -13.85
CA ASP A 387 -27.52 -8.43 -12.82
C ASP A 387 -28.30 -9.65 -12.31
N GLN A 388 -29.62 -9.58 -12.22
CA GLN A 388 -30.44 -10.72 -11.78
C GLN A 388 -30.30 -11.91 -12.75
N THR A 389 -30.26 -11.66 -14.05
CA THR A 389 -30.07 -12.68 -15.07
C THR A 389 -28.64 -13.23 -15.08
N LEU A 390 -27.64 -12.37 -14.81
CA LEU A 390 -26.24 -12.74 -14.72
C LEU A 390 -25.88 -13.45 -13.41
N SER A 391 -26.74 -13.42 -12.40
CA SER A 391 -26.44 -14.04 -11.09
C SER A 391 -26.06 -15.51 -11.21
N VAL A 392 -25.05 -15.90 -10.41
CA VAL A 392 -24.55 -17.29 -10.27
C VAL A 392 -24.66 -17.75 -8.82
N ASN A 393 -24.66 -19.06 -8.59
CA ASN A 393 -24.62 -19.61 -7.24
C ASN A 393 -23.15 -19.63 -6.73
N LEU A 394 -22.87 -18.84 -5.72
CA LEU A 394 -21.61 -18.90 -4.96
C LEU A 394 -21.87 -19.62 -3.62
N PRO A 395 -20.87 -20.30 -3.03
CA PRO A 395 -21.00 -20.89 -1.70
C PRO A 395 -21.43 -19.86 -0.66
N THR A 396 -22.29 -20.23 0.28
CA THR A 396 -22.79 -19.34 1.34
C THR A 396 -21.70 -18.97 2.35
N ASP A 397 -20.67 -19.82 2.46
CA ASP A 397 -19.48 -19.66 3.29
C ASP A 397 -18.26 -19.16 2.49
N ASN A 398 -18.51 -18.54 1.32
CA ASN A 398 -17.45 -18.02 0.47
C ASN A 398 -16.52 -17.10 1.24
N LEU A 399 -15.21 -17.31 1.05
CA LEU A 399 -14.21 -16.46 1.70
C LEU A 399 -14.20 -15.04 1.09
N THR A 400 -13.86 -14.12 1.93
CA THR A 400 -13.50 -12.75 1.56
C THR A 400 -11.98 -12.54 1.67
N ILE A 401 -11.44 -11.46 1.15
CA ILE A 401 -10.02 -11.12 1.27
C ILE A 401 -9.60 -11.13 2.74
N LEU A 402 -10.39 -10.48 3.61
CA LEU A 402 -10.06 -10.38 5.04
C LEU A 402 -10.14 -11.74 5.74
N ARG A 403 -11.16 -12.56 5.45
CA ARG A 403 -11.26 -13.94 6.02
C ARG A 403 -10.14 -14.84 5.51
N LEU A 404 -9.76 -14.73 4.25
CA LEU A 404 -8.65 -15.47 3.69
C LEU A 404 -7.33 -15.10 4.39
N ALA A 405 -7.09 -13.80 4.59
CA ALA A 405 -5.91 -13.33 5.33
C ALA A 405 -5.89 -13.85 6.78
N ARG A 406 -7.04 -13.82 7.49
CA ARG A 406 -7.19 -14.42 8.83
C ARG A 406 -6.85 -15.91 8.84
N ASN A 407 -7.40 -16.67 7.88
CA ASN A 407 -7.14 -18.12 7.76
C ASN A 407 -5.67 -18.45 7.50
N LEU A 408 -4.97 -17.60 6.75
CA LEU A 408 -3.53 -17.73 6.54
C LEU A 408 -2.75 -17.36 7.80
N ALA A 409 -3.12 -16.27 8.46
CA ALA A 409 -2.49 -15.82 9.70
C ALA A 409 -2.63 -16.84 10.85
N ASP A 410 -3.77 -17.51 10.98
CA ASP A 410 -3.99 -18.56 12.00
C ASP A 410 -3.12 -19.80 11.80
N LYS A 411 -2.60 -20.01 10.59
CA LYS A 411 -1.67 -21.12 10.27
C LYS A 411 -0.21 -20.80 10.51
N ILE A 412 0.11 -19.54 10.84
CA ILE A 412 1.49 -19.12 11.08
C ILE A 412 2.06 -19.85 12.29
N LYS A 413 3.21 -20.47 12.10
CA LYS A 413 3.99 -21.10 13.17
C LYS A 413 5.32 -20.38 13.29
N ARG A 414 5.51 -19.68 14.41
CA ARG A 414 6.78 -18.99 14.69
C ARG A 414 7.72 -19.93 15.44
N GLU A 415 9.00 -19.67 15.30
CA GLU A 415 10.04 -20.36 16.08
C GLU A 415 9.82 -20.14 17.58
N ALA A 416 9.80 -21.21 18.34
CA ALA A 416 9.60 -21.14 19.78
C ALA A 416 10.82 -20.54 20.49
N VAL A 417 10.57 -19.76 21.54
CA VAL A 417 11.63 -19.21 22.40
C VAL A 417 12.25 -20.34 23.22
N PRO A 418 13.58 -20.55 23.16
CA PRO A 418 14.24 -21.57 23.97
C PRO A 418 14.08 -21.33 25.48
N SER A 419 13.94 -22.38 26.24
CA SER A 419 13.79 -22.33 27.69
C SER A 419 15.12 -22.09 28.44
N ASP A 420 16.23 -22.65 27.91
CA ASP A 420 17.55 -22.48 28.52
C ASP A 420 18.21 -21.16 28.09
N ALA A 421 19.00 -20.55 28.97
CA ALA A 421 19.59 -19.24 28.79
C ALA A 421 20.56 -19.17 27.59
N SER A 422 21.44 -20.17 27.43
CA SER A 422 22.45 -20.15 26.35
C SER A 422 21.84 -20.24 24.98
N SER A 423 20.87 -21.15 24.78
CA SER A 423 20.13 -21.24 23.50
C SER A 423 19.27 -20.01 23.24
N ARG A 424 18.73 -19.40 24.33
CA ARG A 424 17.95 -18.15 24.22
C ARG A 424 18.81 -16.98 23.75
N ASP A 425 20.05 -16.85 24.20
CA ASP A 425 20.95 -15.78 23.75
C ASP A 425 21.29 -15.93 22.27
N GLN A 426 21.57 -17.15 21.81
CA GLN A 426 21.80 -17.43 20.39
C GLN A 426 20.54 -17.17 19.54
N TRP A 427 19.39 -17.62 20.02
CA TRP A 427 18.09 -17.37 19.39
C TRP A 427 17.83 -15.86 19.28
N THR A 428 18.02 -15.11 20.36
CA THR A 428 17.82 -13.64 20.39
C THR A 428 18.69 -12.94 19.36
N GLN A 429 19.97 -13.33 19.25
CA GLN A 429 20.88 -12.76 18.26
C GLN A 429 20.43 -13.08 16.82
N SER A 430 20.09 -14.33 16.55
CA SER A 430 19.58 -14.77 15.25
C SER A 430 18.26 -14.05 14.87
N ARG A 431 17.33 -13.95 15.84
CA ARG A 431 16.06 -13.27 15.61
C ARG A 431 16.22 -11.77 15.41
N ARG A 432 17.18 -11.13 16.07
CA ARG A 432 17.51 -9.71 15.82
C ARG A 432 18.02 -9.50 14.41
N GLN A 433 18.91 -10.35 13.91
CA GLN A 433 19.37 -10.30 12.51
C GLN A 433 18.19 -10.52 11.53
N LYS A 434 17.30 -11.47 11.87
CA LYS A 434 16.08 -11.67 11.08
C LYS A 434 15.17 -10.46 11.12
N LEU A 435 15.03 -9.78 12.26
CA LEU A 435 14.24 -8.54 12.39
C LEU A 435 14.83 -7.42 11.52
N GLU A 436 16.15 -7.20 11.58
CA GLU A 436 16.83 -6.22 10.71
C GLU A 436 16.49 -6.45 9.24
N HIS A 437 16.48 -7.71 8.82
CA HIS A 437 16.14 -8.08 7.45
C HIS A 437 14.64 -7.91 7.13
N VAL A 438 13.74 -8.30 8.01
CA VAL A 438 12.29 -8.23 7.78
C VAL A 438 11.80 -6.79 7.73
N VAL A 439 12.30 -5.93 8.61
CA VAL A 439 11.94 -4.50 8.63
C VAL A 439 12.83 -3.65 7.72
N LEU A 440 13.77 -4.25 7.01
CA LEU A 440 14.75 -3.58 6.14
C LEU A 440 15.44 -2.41 6.88
N TYR A 441 15.93 -2.69 8.07
CA TYR A 441 16.56 -1.69 8.92
C TYR A 441 17.90 -1.21 8.37
N HIS A 442 17.99 0.09 8.11
CA HIS A 442 19.22 0.77 7.72
C HIS A 442 19.54 1.84 8.77
N PRO A 443 20.67 1.72 9.52
CA PRO A 443 21.01 2.67 10.55
C PRO A 443 21.00 4.12 10.05
N GLN A 444 20.33 4.99 10.80
CA GLN A 444 20.30 6.43 10.54
C GLN A 444 20.90 7.20 11.70
N HIS A 445 21.55 8.33 11.41
CA HIS A 445 21.96 9.29 12.41
C HIS A 445 21.54 10.70 11.98
N VAL A 446 21.35 11.56 12.96
CA VAL A 446 21.00 12.95 12.74
C VAL A 446 22.20 13.67 12.10
N LYS A 447 22.01 14.13 10.87
CA LYS A 447 23.00 14.89 10.13
C LYS A 447 23.00 16.37 10.56
N HIS A 448 21.79 16.92 10.69
CA HIS A 448 21.57 18.28 11.15
C HIS A 448 20.37 18.33 12.09
N ALA A 449 20.51 19.04 13.21
CA ALA A 449 19.41 19.38 14.10
C ALA A 449 19.16 20.89 13.96
N TRP A 450 18.14 21.25 13.21
CA TRP A 450 17.80 22.67 12.97
C TRP A 450 16.90 23.16 14.09
N GLY A 451 17.39 24.08 14.91
CA GLY A 451 16.57 24.77 15.91
C GLY A 451 15.54 25.66 15.24
N VAL A 452 14.26 25.40 15.50
CA VAL A 452 13.13 26.14 14.93
C VAL A 452 12.61 27.17 15.91
N ALA A 453 12.43 26.75 17.17
CA ALA A 453 11.97 27.62 18.24
C ALA A 453 12.66 27.28 19.57
N ASN A 454 12.74 28.28 20.47
CA ASN A 454 13.08 28.04 21.85
C ASN A 454 12.28 28.96 22.77
N SER A 455 12.01 28.48 23.98
CA SER A 455 11.34 29.28 25.00
C SER A 455 11.83 28.92 26.40
N LYS A 456 11.87 29.92 27.28
CA LYS A 456 12.18 29.75 28.69
C LYS A 456 11.26 30.64 29.50
N ASN A 457 10.12 30.09 29.89
CA ASN A 457 9.14 30.81 30.70
C ASN A 457 8.31 29.86 31.56
N GLY A 458 7.59 30.37 32.56
CA GLY A 458 6.66 29.59 33.36
C GLY A 458 7.23 28.32 34.01
N GLY A 459 8.54 28.34 34.35
CA GLY A 459 9.19 27.17 34.94
C GLY A 459 9.55 26.07 33.95
N LEU A 460 9.48 26.33 32.64
CA LEU A 460 9.76 25.38 31.56
C LEU A 460 10.79 25.91 30.59
N GLU A 461 11.73 25.10 30.18
CA GLU A 461 12.63 25.29 29.05
C GLU A 461 12.22 24.36 27.92
N ALA A 462 12.07 24.88 26.70
CA ALA A 462 11.73 24.12 25.52
C ALA A 462 12.58 24.52 24.32
N GLU A 463 13.00 23.52 23.52
CA GLU A 463 13.72 23.70 22.27
C GLU A 463 13.11 22.78 21.21
N THR A 464 12.63 23.36 20.12
CA THR A 464 11.99 22.63 19.03
C THR A 464 12.94 22.49 17.84
N TYR A 465 13.01 21.30 17.27
CA TYR A 465 13.95 20.94 16.22
C TYR A 465 13.29 20.24 15.04
N ARG A 466 13.82 20.49 13.85
CA ARG A 466 13.75 19.59 12.73
C ARG A 466 15.03 18.76 12.70
N LEU A 467 14.92 17.45 12.88
CA LEU A 467 16.02 16.50 12.81
C LEU A 467 16.13 15.94 11.39
N GLU A 468 17.15 16.35 10.65
CA GLU A 468 17.45 15.84 9.31
C GLU A 468 18.42 14.67 9.41
N PHE A 469 18.05 13.53 8.82
CA PHE A 469 18.87 12.33 8.81
C PHE A 469 19.75 12.25 7.56
N VAL A 470 20.75 11.35 7.59
CA VAL A 470 21.70 11.20 6.46
C VAL A 470 21.04 10.71 5.18
N ASN A 471 19.88 10.05 5.26
CA ASN A 471 19.10 9.64 4.11
C ASN A 471 18.25 10.77 3.48
N GLY A 472 18.29 11.96 4.04
CA GLY A 472 17.56 13.13 3.55
C GLY A 472 16.11 13.26 4.06
N LEU A 473 15.61 12.29 4.80
CA LEU A 473 14.31 12.39 5.50
C LEU A 473 14.48 13.15 6.82
N SER A 474 13.39 13.63 7.40
CA SER A 474 13.42 14.35 8.68
C SER A 474 12.35 13.87 9.65
N ALA A 475 12.60 14.10 10.94
CA ALA A 475 11.67 13.99 12.03
C ALA A 475 11.51 15.33 12.72
N SER A 476 10.41 15.52 13.44
CA SER A 476 10.17 16.71 14.27
C SER A 476 10.34 16.36 15.73
N ALA A 477 11.03 17.19 16.50
CA ALA A 477 11.28 16.91 17.90
C ALA A 477 11.19 18.16 18.76
N THR A 478 10.68 18.02 19.98
CA THR A 478 10.69 19.09 21.00
C THR A 478 11.30 18.56 22.28
N TRP A 479 12.43 19.15 22.68
CA TRP A 479 13.04 18.96 23.97
C TRP A 479 12.36 19.82 25.01
N LEU A 480 11.99 19.26 26.16
CA LEU A 480 11.33 19.95 27.26
C LEU A 480 11.98 19.55 28.59
N GLN A 481 12.22 20.52 29.44
CA GLN A 481 12.68 20.27 30.81
C GLN A 481 12.19 21.36 31.78
N PRO A 482 11.89 21.00 33.06
CA PRO A 482 11.61 21.99 34.06
C PRO A 482 12.84 22.87 34.33
N THR A 483 12.64 24.19 34.56
CA THR A 483 13.72 25.11 34.87
C THR A 483 14.44 24.72 36.14
N GLY A 484 15.78 24.69 36.12
CA GLY A 484 16.60 24.37 37.31
C GLY A 484 16.80 22.89 37.59
N VAL A 485 16.38 22.02 36.67
CA VAL A 485 16.74 20.60 36.73
C VAL A 485 18.25 20.43 36.58
N GLN A 486 18.84 19.57 37.43
CA GLN A 486 20.29 19.32 37.39
C GLN A 486 20.72 18.66 36.08
N PRO A 487 21.91 19.01 35.54
CA PRO A 487 22.52 18.28 34.45
C PRO A 487 22.66 16.78 34.77
N GLY A 488 22.60 15.92 33.73
CA GLY A 488 22.69 14.47 33.90
C GLY A 488 21.33 13.81 34.20
N GLY A 489 21.34 12.50 34.43
CA GLY A 489 20.16 11.70 34.73
C GLY A 489 19.46 11.12 33.50
N SER A 490 18.20 10.72 33.67
CA SER A 490 17.40 10.09 32.63
C SER A 490 16.58 11.11 31.84
N ALA A 491 16.31 10.78 30.58
CA ALA A 491 15.33 11.47 29.76
C ALA A 491 14.34 10.44 29.15
N THR A 492 13.11 10.88 28.91
CA THR A 492 12.07 10.05 28.31
C THR A 492 11.72 10.57 26.92
N ILE A 493 11.81 9.69 25.91
CA ILE A 493 11.31 9.95 24.56
C ILE A 493 9.84 9.62 24.54
N VAL A 494 8.98 10.57 24.13
CA VAL A 494 7.53 10.41 24.07
C VAL A 494 7.09 10.32 22.62
N LEU A 495 6.38 9.25 22.28
CA LEU A 495 5.77 9.00 20.98
C LEU A 495 4.25 8.91 21.11
N GLN A 496 3.54 9.51 20.15
CA GLN A 496 2.08 9.49 20.09
C GLN A 496 1.64 9.20 18.65
N ASP A 497 0.69 8.28 18.46
CA ASP A 497 0.21 7.86 17.13
C ASP A 497 -0.24 9.03 16.24
N GLU A 498 -0.89 10.02 16.86
CA GLU A 498 -1.42 11.21 16.16
C GLU A 498 -0.41 12.38 16.11
N GLY A 499 0.80 12.17 16.65
CA GLY A 499 1.86 13.17 16.72
C GLY A 499 1.96 13.90 18.06
N ARG A 500 3.09 14.59 18.27
CA ARG A 500 3.48 15.23 19.53
C ARG A 500 2.46 16.25 20.07
N SER A 501 1.73 16.94 19.19
CA SER A 501 0.70 17.91 19.60
C SER A 501 -0.45 17.27 20.40
N HIS A 502 -0.69 15.96 20.25
CA HIS A 502 -1.71 15.22 20.99
C HIS A 502 -1.20 14.67 22.35
N ALA A 503 0.07 14.89 22.67
CA ALA A 503 0.68 14.39 23.90
C ALA A 503 0.69 15.42 25.07
N ALA A 504 0.11 16.62 24.92
CA ALA A 504 0.27 17.73 25.86
C ALA A 504 -0.09 17.40 27.31
N GLN A 505 -1.20 16.74 27.53
CA GLN A 505 -1.61 16.33 28.89
C GLN A 505 -0.58 15.39 29.51
N HIS A 506 -0.18 14.34 28.76
CA HIS A 506 0.76 13.34 29.23
C HIS A 506 2.15 13.94 29.47
N VAL A 507 2.64 14.75 28.54
CA VAL A 507 3.91 15.50 28.68
C VAL A 507 3.91 16.40 29.90
N THR A 508 2.80 17.11 30.15
CA THR A 508 2.65 17.95 31.34
C THR A 508 2.76 17.14 32.63
N ASP A 509 2.16 15.96 32.68
CA ASP A 509 2.20 15.10 33.87
C ASP A 509 3.61 14.54 34.13
N LEU A 510 4.38 14.24 33.08
CA LEU A 510 5.79 13.84 33.17
C LEU A 510 6.67 15.00 33.64
N LEU A 511 6.49 16.21 33.07
CA LEU A 511 7.23 17.43 33.47
C LEU A 511 6.99 17.79 34.95
N ARG A 512 5.75 17.65 35.44
CA ARG A 512 5.42 17.87 36.87
C ARG A 512 6.12 16.90 37.81
N ARG A 513 6.52 15.73 37.33
CA ARG A 513 7.38 14.78 38.07
C ARG A 513 8.86 15.11 37.98
N GLY A 514 9.24 16.19 37.28
CA GLY A 514 10.61 16.63 37.10
C GLY A 514 11.37 15.91 35.98
N GLU A 515 10.66 15.20 35.09
CA GLU A 515 11.29 14.45 33.98
C GLU A 515 11.76 15.39 32.86
N LYS A 516 12.85 15.03 32.21
CA LYS A 516 13.33 15.62 30.95
C LYS A 516 12.75 14.81 29.79
N LEU A 517 12.24 15.51 28.77
CA LEU A 517 11.47 14.85 27.72
C LEU A 517 11.98 15.25 26.33
N LEU A 518 11.92 14.31 25.40
CA LEU A 518 11.98 14.56 23.97
C LEU A 518 10.72 14.02 23.32
N THR A 519 9.80 14.87 22.89
CA THR A 519 8.68 14.43 22.05
C THR A 519 9.13 14.34 20.62
N VAL A 520 8.72 13.29 19.88
CA VAL A 520 9.17 13.06 18.51
C VAL A 520 8.00 12.70 17.60
N ASP A 521 7.90 13.40 16.47
CA ASP A 521 7.11 12.94 15.32
C ASP A 521 8.07 12.24 14.35
N LEU A 522 7.92 10.94 14.21
CA LEU A 522 8.62 10.12 13.22
C LEU A 522 7.94 10.24 11.86
N LEU A 523 8.54 9.68 10.82
CA LEU A 523 7.95 9.65 9.47
C LEU A 523 6.47 9.23 9.53
N PHE A 524 5.61 9.92 8.79
CA PHE A 524 4.15 9.72 8.76
C PHE A 524 3.40 10.03 10.07
N THR A 525 4.02 10.68 11.05
CA THR A 525 3.33 11.17 12.24
C THR A 525 3.48 12.69 12.41
N GLY A 526 2.47 13.36 12.95
CA GLY A 526 2.46 14.78 13.28
C GLY A 526 3.06 15.67 12.18
N ASP A 527 4.08 16.48 12.54
CA ASP A 527 4.77 17.40 11.61
C ASP A 527 5.70 16.69 10.61
N ALA A 528 5.97 15.41 10.78
CA ALA A 528 6.73 14.59 9.82
C ALA A 528 5.82 13.77 8.88
N SER A 529 4.51 14.10 8.85
CA SER A 529 3.54 13.52 7.91
C SER A 529 3.25 14.49 6.76
N PRO A 530 3.08 13.97 5.53
CA PRO A 530 2.54 14.74 4.42
C PRO A 530 1.01 14.94 4.51
N ASP A 531 0.32 14.34 5.50
CA ASP A 531 -1.15 14.25 5.60
C ASP A 531 -1.81 15.45 6.30
N ARG A 532 -1.10 16.50 6.59
CA ARG A 532 -1.63 17.66 7.31
C ARG A 532 -2.86 18.27 6.63
N LYS A 533 -3.87 18.64 7.45
CA LYS A 533 -5.02 19.41 6.99
C LYS A 533 -4.54 20.72 6.33
N GLY A 534 -4.93 20.93 5.08
CA GLY A 534 -4.58 22.13 4.31
C GLY A 534 -3.39 22.02 3.38
N SER A 535 -2.72 20.87 3.29
CA SER A 535 -1.76 20.62 2.20
C SER A 535 -2.52 20.58 0.87
N PRO A 536 -2.27 21.49 -0.06
CA PRO A 536 -2.91 21.42 -1.37
C PRO A 536 -2.40 20.17 -2.10
N ARG A 537 -3.31 19.28 -2.45
CA ARG A 537 -2.99 18.17 -3.36
C ARG A 537 -2.79 18.74 -4.75
N ALA A 538 -1.76 18.31 -5.47
CA ALA A 538 -1.49 18.75 -6.83
C ALA A 538 -2.71 18.63 -7.79
N ASN A 539 -3.68 17.79 -7.43
CA ASN A 539 -4.88 17.49 -8.21
C ASN A 539 -6.20 17.76 -7.48
N GLU A 540 -6.19 18.50 -6.38
CA GLU A 540 -7.37 18.71 -5.54
C GLU A 540 -8.58 19.22 -6.35
N HIS A 541 -8.38 20.18 -7.26
CA HIS A 541 -9.45 20.71 -8.11
C HIS A 541 -10.02 19.68 -9.09
N VAL A 542 -9.22 18.72 -9.56
CA VAL A 542 -9.66 17.63 -10.44
C VAL A 542 -10.42 16.60 -9.61
N LEU A 543 -9.90 16.26 -8.44
CA LEU A 543 -10.54 15.33 -7.51
C LEU A 543 -11.89 15.89 -7.01
N ILE A 544 -11.97 17.18 -6.71
CA ILE A 544 -13.22 17.86 -6.34
C ILE A 544 -14.23 17.79 -7.49
N LYS A 545 -13.82 18.08 -8.72
CA LYS A 545 -14.69 18.02 -9.89
C LYS A 545 -15.22 16.60 -10.13
N MET A 546 -14.37 15.58 -10.04
CA MET A 546 -14.79 14.19 -10.13
C MET A 546 -15.74 13.78 -9.00
N ALA A 547 -15.50 14.29 -7.80
CA ALA A 547 -16.35 14.09 -6.65
C ALA A 547 -17.72 14.78 -6.80
N GLU A 548 -17.78 15.93 -7.49
CA GLU A 548 -19.03 16.61 -7.84
C GLU A 548 -19.83 15.83 -8.89
N GLU A 549 -19.15 15.20 -9.84
CA GLU A 549 -19.77 14.39 -10.90
C GLU A 549 -20.18 12.98 -10.42
N ASN A 550 -19.59 12.49 -9.33
CA ASN A 550 -19.83 11.15 -8.81
C ASN A 550 -19.80 11.11 -7.29
N GLU A 551 -20.95 11.35 -6.69
CA GLU A 551 -21.14 11.47 -5.23
C GLU A 551 -20.62 10.23 -4.43
N HIS A 552 -20.62 9.03 -5.06
CA HIS A 552 -20.11 7.79 -4.48
C HIS A 552 -18.58 7.70 -4.38
N ASN A 553 -17.87 8.42 -5.25
CA ASN A 553 -16.39 8.42 -5.26
C ASN A 553 -15.80 9.61 -4.50
N ARG A 554 -16.65 10.51 -3.99
CA ARG A 554 -16.23 11.76 -3.38
C ARG A 554 -15.29 11.56 -2.19
N GLU A 555 -15.66 10.68 -1.30
CA GLU A 555 -14.94 10.45 -0.07
C GLU A 555 -13.58 9.77 -0.31
N TRP A 556 -13.53 8.84 -1.25
CA TRP A 556 -12.31 8.15 -1.65
C TRP A 556 -11.30 9.05 -2.37
N LEU A 557 -11.77 9.85 -3.33
CA LEU A 557 -10.91 10.71 -4.13
C LEU A 557 -10.32 11.86 -3.30
N VAL A 558 -11.07 12.36 -2.32
CA VAL A 558 -10.69 13.51 -1.50
C VAL A 558 -9.92 13.10 -0.25
N ASN A 559 -10.12 11.90 0.30
CA ASN A 559 -9.66 11.51 1.63
C ASN A 559 -8.49 10.52 1.64
N ARG A 560 -7.89 10.14 0.48
CA ARG A 560 -6.72 9.25 0.48
C ARG A 560 -5.50 9.97 1.05
N PRO A 561 -4.99 9.59 2.24
CA PRO A 561 -3.83 10.25 2.82
C PRO A 561 -2.58 10.04 1.95
N PRO A 562 -1.79 11.08 1.66
CA PRO A 562 -0.51 10.93 0.95
C PRO A 562 0.44 9.92 1.60
N SER A 563 0.44 9.80 2.92
CA SER A 563 1.27 8.82 3.65
C SER A 563 1.04 7.37 3.20
N VAL A 564 -0.20 6.99 2.90
CA VAL A 564 -0.54 5.65 2.39
C VAL A 564 0.11 5.41 1.04
N LEU A 565 0.02 6.38 0.12
CA LEU A 565 0.66 6.31 -1.18
C LEU A 565 2.17 6.14 -1.06
N TYR A 566 2.80 6.99 -0.24
CA TYR A 566 4.25 6.93 -0.04
C TYR A 566 4.70 5.64 0.64
N THR A 567 3.93 5.11 1.59
CA THR A 567 4.20 3.80 2.19
C THR A 567 4.17 2.68 1.16
N GLN A 568 3.16 2.66 0.30
CA GLN A 568 3.04 1.66 -0.76
C GLN A 568 4.20 1.74 -1.76
N LEU A 569 4.62 2.95 -2.14
CA LEU A 569 5.80 3.16 -2.99
C LEU A 569 7.10 2.70 -2.31
N LEU A 570 7.27 3.00 -1.03
CA LEU A 570 8.42 2.53 -0.25
C LEU A 570 8.49 1.00 -0.23
N GLU A 571 7.39 0.34 0.07
CA GLU A 571 7.35 -1.11 0.25
C GLU A 571 7.42 -1.90 -1.07
N SER A 572 6.78 -1.41 -2.13
CA SER A 572 6.74 -2.14 -3.41
C SER A 572 8.00 -1.90 -4.26
N MET A 573 8.44 -0.66 -4.38
CA MET A 573 9.44 -0.23 -5.34
C MET A 573 10.82 0.00 -4.71
N ALA A 574 10.84 0.70 -3.57
CA ALA A 574 12.08 1.17 -2.98
C ALA A 574 12.80 0.12 -2.13
N ARG A 575 12.21 -1.04 -1.93
CA ARG A 575 12.70 -2.07 -1.00
C ARG A 575 12.95 -1.52 0.40
N GLU A 576 11.99 -0.79 0.90
CA GLU A 576 12.01 -0.20 2.24
C GLU A 576 10.77 -0.66 3.01
N ARG A 577 10.82 -0.51 4.32
CA ARG A 577 9.68 -0.67 5.19
C ARG A 577 9.51 0.59 6.02
N SER A 578 8.31 1.16 6.04
CA SER A 578 8.02 2.35 6.84
C SER A 578 8.40 2.12 8.30
N ILE A 579 8.06 0.96 8.86
CA ILE A 579 8.43 0.58 10.24
C ILE A 579 9.95 0.55 10.46
N GLY A 580 10.73 0.12 9.47
CA GLY A 580 12.19 0.11 9.55
C GLY A 580 12.80 1.51 9.51
N LEU A 581 12.24 2.40 8.67
CA LEU A 581 12.64 3.80 8.59
C LEU A 581 12.31 4.55 9.88
N GLU A 582 11.12 4.36 10.44
CA GLU A 582 10.69 4.99 11.69
C GLU A 582 11.51 4.49 12.89
N ALA A 583 11.77 3.20 12.98
CA ALA A 583 12.66 2.64 14.01
C ALA A 583 14.08 3.19 13.88
N ALA A 584 14.59 3.35 12.66
CA ALA A 584 15.91 3.95 12.42
C ALA A 584 15.96 5.45 12.80
N GLN A 585 14.90 6.20 12.53
CA GLN A 585 14.77 7.59 12.98
C GLN A 585 14.71 7.70 14.50
N LEU A 586 13.94 6.82 15.17
CA LEU A 586 13.87 6.79 16.63
C LEU A 586 15.22 6.49 17.27
N ILE A 587 15.93 5.48 16.76
CA ILE A 587 17.29 5.14 17.21
C ILE A 587 18.26 6.29 16.97
N GLY A 588 18.18 6.93 15.79
CA GLY A 588 19.02 8.07 15.45
C GLY A 588 18.75 9.30 16.32
N ALA A 589 17.48 9.62 16.60
CA ALA A 589 17.10 10.71 17.50
C ALA A 589 17.51 10.42 18.96
N ALA A 590 17.36 9.17 19.42
CA ALA A 590 17.79 8.74 20.75
C ALA A 590 19.32 8.86 20.91
N SER A 591 20.08 8.42 19.90
CA SER A 591 21.55 8.54 19.91
C SER A 591 22.00 10.00 19.91
N TRP A 592 21.36 10.84 19.07
CA TRP A 592 21.62 12.28 19.04
C TRP A 592 21.34 12.94 20.39
N LEU A 593 20.24 12.56 21.07
CA LEU A 593 19.90 13.10 22.38
C LEU A 593 20.95 12.71 23.42
N LYS A 594 21.43 11.47 23.38
CA LYS A 594 22.45 10.97 24.28
C LYS A 594 23.81 11.66 24.10
N ASP A 595 24.18 11.97 22.85
CA ASP A 595 25.44 12.62 22.51
C ASP A 595 25.42 14.15 22.78
N ARG A 596 24.22 14.76 22.70
CA ARG A 596 24.05 16.21 22.83
C ARG A 596 24.23 16.73 24.26
N SER A 597 23.80 15.94 25.23
CA SER A 597 23.52 16.46 26.54
C SER A 597 23.92 15.51 27.66
N ASP A 598 23.85 16.02 28.86
CA ASP A 598 24.00 15.35 30.12
C ASP A 598 22.94 14.26 30.37
N VAL A 599 22.51 13.54 29.35
CA VAL A 599 21.54 12.44 29.46
C VAL A 599 22.30 11.12 29.51
N ASN A 600 22.19 10.41 30.63
CA ASN A 600 22.89 9.15 30.84
C ASN A 600 22.05 7.94 30.47
N GLU A 601 20.73 8.02 30.68
CA GLU A 601 19.78 6.93 30.46
C GLU A 601 18.58 7.42 29.65
N LEU A 602 18.12 6.59 28.74
CA LEU A 602 16.95 6.88 27.91
C LEU A 602 15.81 5.91 28.22
N ASN A 603 14.62 6.48 28.39
CA ASN A 603 13.37 5.76 28.44
C ASN A 603 12.51 6.12 27.22
N ILE A 604 11.55 5.27 26.90
CA ILE A 604 10.53 5.57 25.90
C ILE A 604 9.17 5.46 26.57
N ASP A 605 8.26 6.38 26.26
CA ASP A 605 6.85 6.31 26.64
C ASP A 605 6.02 6.47 25.35
N THR A 606 5.15 5.48 25.08
CA THR A 606 4.36 5.44 23.85
C THR A 606 2.87 5.49 24.13
N TYR A 607 2.13 6.12 23.21
CA TYR A 607 0.68 6.16 23.27
C TYR A 607 0.09 5.73 21.91
N GLY A 608 -0.52 4.54 21.89
CA GLY A 608 -1.13 3.93 20.72
C GLY A 608 -0.36 2.73 20.17
N ILE A 609 -0.91 2.07 19.14
CA ILE A 609 -0.35 0.84 18.55
C ILE A 609 0.83 1.13 17.64
N ARG A 610 0.77 2.20 16.85
CA ARG A 610 1.85 2.61 15.92
C ARG A 610 3.13 2.85 16.71
N SER A 611 3.05 3.79 17.64
CA SER A 611 4.15 4.15 18.54
C SER A 611 4.68 2.96 19.33
N GLN A 612 3.81 2.08 19.82
CA GLN A 612 4.19 0.85 20.49
C GLN A 612 5.08 -0.03 19.60
N VAL A 613 4.61 -0.34 18.39
CA VAL A 613 5.28 -1.32 17.52
C VAL A 613 6.62 -0.77 17.05
N VAL A 614 6.68 0.51 16.64
CA VAL A 614 7.93 1.17 16.25
C VAL A 614 8.93 1.19 17.40
N ALA A 615 8.50 1.52 18.62
CA ALA A 615 9.37 1.55 19.81
C ALA A 615 9.86 0.15 20.19
N MET A 616 9.01 -0.87 20.10
CA MET A 616 9.41 -2.27 20.35
C MET A 616 10.43 -2.76 19.32
N VAL A 617 10.26 -2.42 18.05
CA VAL A 617 11.22 -2.74 16.99
C VAL A 617 12.55 -2.02 17.25
N ALA A 618 12.53 -0.73 17.57
CA ALA A 618 13.74 0.03 17.90
C ALA A 618 14.48 -0.55 19.11
N ALA A 619 13.76 -0.89 20.19
CA ALA A 619 14.33 -1.53 21.38
C ALA A 619 14.89 -2.93 21.08
N ALA A 620 14.22 -3.71 20.23
CA ALA A 620 14.69 -5.03 19.81
C ALA A 620 15.96 -4.95 18.93
N LEU A 621 16.07 -3.91 18.09
CA LEU A 621 17.25 -3.67 17.25
C LEU A 621 18.44 -3.12 18.06
N LYS A 622 18.19 -2.30 19.08
CA LYS A 622 19.20 -1.63 19.92
C LYS A 622 18.84 -1.77 21.42
N PRO A 623 18.93 -2.98 22.00
CA PRO A 623 18.43 -3.24 23.35
C PRO A 623 19.20 -2.50 24.46
N ASP A 624 20.47 -2.12 24.23
CA ASP A 624 21.28 -1.38 25.20
C ASP A 624 21.08 0.14 25.15
N LEU A 625 20.30 0.63 24.20
CA LEU A 625 20.07 2.07 24.03
C LEU A 625 19.02 2.59 25.02
N PHE A 626 18.02 1.79 25.33
CA PHE A 626 16.88 2.17 26.15
C PHE A 626 16.84 1.35 27.44
N ARG A 627 16.59 2.02 28.55
CA ARG A 627 16.42 1.36 29.85
C ARG A 627 15.03 0.77 30.02
N GLN A 628 14.01 1.55 29.63
CA GLN A 628 12.60 1.19 29.81
C GLN A 628 11.76 1.67 28.65
N LEU A 629 10.76 0.88 28.29
CA LEU A 629 9.69 1.21 27.36
C LEU A 629 8.35 1.07 28.09
N THR A 630 7.63 2.18 28.24
CA THR A 630 6.28 2.23 28.79
C THR A 630 5.28 2.33 27.65
N ILE A 631 4.27 1.45 27.63
CA ILE A 631 3.29 1.35 26.56
C ILE A 631 1.91 1.66 27.10
N ARG A 632 1.21 2.61 26.47
CA ARG A 632 -0.16 3.03 26.79
C ARG A 632 -1.04 2.93 25.54
N GLY A 633 -2.27 2.45 25.69
CA GLY A 633 -3.20 2.31 24.57
C GLY A 633 -2.70 1.35 23.48
N GLY A 634 -1.78 0.47 23.82
CA GLY A 634 -1.20 -0.54 22.92
C GLY A 634 -1.97 -1.85 22.91
N THR A 635 -1.39 -2.87 22.28
CA THR A 635 -1.96 -4.22 22.20
C THR A 635 -0.97 -5.28 22.72
N ASN A 636 -1.48 -6.47 23.08
CA ASN A 636 -0.65 -7.58 23.54
C ASN A 636 -0.10 -8.46 22.41
N SER A 637 -0.67 -8.38 21.21
CA SER A 637 -0.32 -9.16 20.03
C SER A 637 -0.78 -8.46 18.77
N LEU A 638 -0.01 -8.55 17.70
CA LEU A 638 -0.42 -8.07 16.37
C LEU A 638 -1.60 -8.86 15.79
N LYS A 639 -1.94 -10.02 16.37
CA LYS A 639 -3.18 -10.73 16.06
C LYS A 639 -4.42 -9.85 16.30
N TYR A 640 -4.31 -8.85 17.18
CA TYR A 640 -5.34 -7.82 17.40
C TYR A 640 -5.82 -7.21 16.07
N LEU A 641 -4.93 -6.93 15.11
CA LEU A 641 -5.28 -6.34 13.82
C LEU A 641 -6.27 -7.20 13.03
N PHE A 642 -6.20 -8.51 13.16
CA PHE A 642 -7.14 -9.43 12.51
C PHE A 642 -8.48 -9.55 13.25
N SER A 643 -8.47 -9.40 14.58
CA SER A 643 -9.68 -9.49 15.40
C SER A 643 -10.44 -8.16 15.43
N CYS A 644 -9.72 -7.06 15.44
CA CYS A 644 -10.23 -5.69 15.47
C CYS A 644 -9.63 -4.92 14.28
N PRO A 645 -10.13 -5.14 13.06
CA PRO A 645 -9.54 -4.59 11.85
C PRO A 645 -9.48 -3.06 11.90
N ILE A 646 -8.35 -2.54 11.45
CA ILE A 646 -8.12 -1.12 11.18
C ILE A 646 -7.80 -0.96 9.70
N THR A 647 -7.95 0.23 9.16
CA THR A 647 -7.53 0.49 7.78
C THR A 647 -6.03 0.68 7.68
N ILE A 648 -5.46 0.39 6.52
CA ILE A 648 -4.05 0.74 6.25
C ILE A 648 -3.81 2.25 6.40
N GLN A 649 -4.85 3.07 6.24
CA GLN A 649 -4.76 4.52 6.42
C GLN A 649 -4.49 4.93 7.88
N GLU A 650 -4.98 4.14 8.84
CA GLU A 650 -4.77 4.43 10.26
C GLU A 650 -3.35 4.12 10.73
N ALA A 651 -2.71 3.09 10.18
CA ALA A 651 -1.38 2.63 10.60
C ALA A 651 -0.64 1.90 9.47
N PRO A 652 -0.24 2.61 8.40
CA PRO A 652 0.31 1.97 7.20
C PRO A 652 1.57 1.15 7.47
N GLU A 653 2.43 1.56 8.39
CA GLU A 653 3.68 0.87 8.76
C GLU A 653 3.45 -0.51 9.37
N LEU A 654 2.29 -0.76 9.98
CA LEU A 654 1.99 -2.05 10.60
C LEU A 654 1.73 -3.15 9.59
N PHE A 655 1.42 -2.81 8.34
CA PHE A 655 1.09 -3.78 7.28
C PHE A 655 2.30 -4.26 6.47
N SER A 656 3.51 -4.08 7.00
CA SER A 656 4.74 -4.53 6.36
C SER A 656 4.77 -6.05 6.18
N ARG A 657 5.17 -6.50 4.98
CA ARG A 657 5.19 -7.92 4.59
C ARG A 657 6.10 -8.73 5.51
N ASP A 658 5.65 -9.93 5.84
CA ASP A 658 6.30 -10.91 6.72
C ASP A 658 6.46 -10.46 8.18
N PHE A 659 6.14 -9.21 8.54
CA PHE A 659 6.40 -8.74 9.89
C PHE A 659 5.63 -9.57 10.93
N TYR A 660 4.30 -9.66 10.83
CA TYR A 660 3.50 -10.49 11.73
C TYR A 660 3.79 -12.00 11.56
N LYS A 661 4.10 -12.44 10.35
CA LYS A 661 4.46 -13.84 10.09
C LYS A 661 5.71 -14.27 10.89
N GLU A 662 6.71 -13.41 10.93
CA GLU A 662 7.99 -13.71 11.59
C GLU A 662 8.02 -13.32 13.07
N PHE A 663 7.31 -12.26 13.47
CA PHE A 663 7.35 -11.71 14.83
C PHE A 663 5.96 -11.38 15.35
N ASP A 664 5.77 -11.63 16.65
CA ASP A 664 4.69 -11.01 17.41
C ASP A 664 5.29 -10.26 18.60
N LEU A 665 4.49 -9.49 19.32
CA LEU A 665 4.96 -8.56 20.35
C LEU A 665 5.63 -9.28 21.54
N ASP A 666 5.24 -10.51 21.86
CA ASP A 666 5.88 -11.33 22.87
C ASP A 666 7.34 -11.68 22.52
N GLN A 667 7.62 -12.00 21.25
CA GLN A 667 8.97 -12.26 20.76
C GLN A 667 9.82 -10.98 20.74
N LEU A 668 9.23 -9.85 20.25
CA LEU A 668 9.93 -8.57 20.26
C LEU A 668 10.32 -8.13 21.68
N LYS A 669 9.45 -8.37 22.68
CA LYS A 669 9.75 -8.13 24.09
C LYS A 669 11.00 -8.89 24.57
N ILE A 670 11.15 -10.14 24.16
CA ILE A 670 12.32 -10.95 24.53
C ILE A 670 13.58 -10.46 23.83
N ILE A 671 13.47 -10.14 22.53
CA ILE A 671 14.59 -9.65 21.71
C ILE A 671 15.07 -8.27 22.21
N ALA A 672 14.18 -7.45 22.76
CA ALA A 672 14.49 -6.14 23.32
C ALA A 672 15.20 -6.20 24.68
N SER A 673 15.33 -7.37 25.33
CA SER A 673 16.09 -7.47 26.59
C SER A 673 17.53 -6.97 26.43
N PRO A 674 18.08 -6.12 27.36
CA PRO A 674 17.60 -5.87 28.73
C PRO A 674 16.58 -4.71 28.89
N THR A 675 16.11 -4.05 27.84
CA THR A 675 15.08 -3.00 27.95
C THR A 675 13.85 -3.55 28.69
N ARG A 676 13.42 -2.88 29.75
CA ARG A 676 12.20 -3.24 30.48
C ARG A 676 10.97 -2.78 29.73
N LEU A 677 9.96 -3.62 29.57
CA LEU A 677 8.70 -3.29 28.94
C LEU A 677 7.58 -3.33 29.98
N ASP A 678 6.94 -2.17 30.19
CA ASP A 678 5.77 -2.00 31.03
C ASP A 678 4.59 -1.58 30.16
N GLN A 679 3.46 -2.27 30.28
CA GLN A 679 2.27 -1.99 29.48
C GLN A 679 1.06 -1.72 30.39
N SER A 680 0.35 -0.64 30.09
CA SER A 680 -0.90 -0.25 30.75
C SER A 680 -1.93 0.18 29.73
N GLU A 681 -3.21 0.12 30.12
CA GLU A 681 -4.34 0.64 29.34
C GLU A 681 -4.37 0.08 27.91
N PRO A 682 -4.61 -1.23 27.71
CA PRO A 682 -4.68 -1.82 26.38
C PRO A 682 -5.78 -1.15 25.54
N ARG A 683 -5.54 -0.98 24.26
CA ARG A 683 -6.51 -0.41 23.32
C ARG A 683 -7.77 -1.29 23.28
N PRO A 684 -8.97 -0.73 23.51
CA PRO A 684 -10.21 -1.49 23.37
C PRO A 684 -10.48 -1.80 21.89
N CYS A 685 -11.09 -2.95 21.62
CA CYS A 685 -11.63 -3.24 20.29
C CYS A 685 -12.85 -2.36 20.05
N ARG A 686 -12.90 -1.67 18.89
CA ARG A 686 -14.03 -0.82 18.51
C ARG A 686 -15.20 -1.61 17.92
N ILE A 687 -14.96 -2.85 17.53
CA ILE A 687 -16.00 -3.73 17.02
C ILE A 687 -16.67 -4.37 18.23
N THR A 688 -17.87 -3.89 18.58
CA THR A 688 -18.79 -4.66 19.42
C THR A 688 -19.16 -5.89 18.60
N ASP A 689 -18.91 -7.07 19.14
CA ASP A 689 -19.34 -8.34 18.52
C ASP A 689 -20.81 -8.22 18.09
N PRO A 690 -21.16 -8.72 16.87
CA PRO A 690 -22.54 -8.72 16.39
C PRO A 690 -23.44 -9.61 17.22
#